data_3ecacf15a5b5b473c142889c73752264
#
_entry.id   3ecacf15a5b5b473c142889c73752264
#
_cell.length_a   1.000
_cell.length_b   1.000
_cell.length_c   1.000
_cell.angle_alpha   90.00
_cell.angle_beta   90.00
_cell.angle_gamma   90.00
#
_symmetry.space_group_name_H-M   'P 1'
#
loop_
_entity.id
_entity.type
_entity.pdbx_description
1 polymer ?
#
loop_
_entity_poly.entity_id
_entity_poly.type
_entity_poly.pdbx_seq_one_letter_code
_entity_poly.pdbx_strand_id
1 'polypeptide(L)'
;MNFDKYTIRAQEAVQAAVQSAQLGRQQSVEPLHLLKGIMEKGKDTLNFIFQKLGANAHGVEMALQNELQHLPKVDGGQPYFSNETTQVFNQAESISQQWGDEFVSIEPLLMAIMKGNNTAGRILKDAGCTEDGMRKAIEELRQGQQVQTQSGDENYQSLAKYAINLVERARQGKLDPVIGRDEEIRRVLQILSRRTKNNPILVGEPGTGKTAIVEGLAERIMKGDVPENLKNKQLYSLDMGQLVAGAKYKGEFEERLKGVIKEVTNAQGNIILFIDEIHTLVGAGGGEGAMDAANILKPALARGELRAIGATTLNEYQKYFEKDKALERRFQMVMVTEPDELDAISILRGLKERYENHHKVRIQDDACIAAVKLSERYITDRFLPDKAIDLMDEAAAKLRMERDSVPEELDEMERTLKQKEIERQAILRENNQQKIDQLEKEIAELKDKVNAFRARWEAQKGEVDHIQQIKQQMEGLKLEAERAEREGNYQRVAEIRYGELKQLQDQIDTLRKHVDEEQGGEALIREEVTADDIAEVVSRWTGIPVSRMLQSEREKLLHLEDELHKRVIGQDEAIDAVCNAVRRSRAGLQDPKRPIASFIFLGTTGVGKTELAKALAEYLFNDENMLTRIDMSEYQEKFSVTRLIGAPPGYVGYDEGGQLTEAVRRKPYSVVLFDEIEKAHPDVFNTLLQVLDDGRLTDNKGRLVDFKNTIIIMTSNATREQLTKLMRPEFLNRIDDIITFHPLTKEEIKKVVELQMKRVQKMLEQQGFSLHWTQETIDDLADLGYDPDFGARPVKRAIQDYVLNELSRKILEGKIGKEVTLGKIKG
;
A
#
# COMPACT_ATOMS: atom_id res chain seq x y z
N MET A 1 22.27 -43.75 27.07
CA MET A 1 23.15 -42.58 26.81
C MET A 1 22.40 -41.35 27.18
N ASN A 2 23.08 -40.41 27.83
CA ASN A 2 22.49 -39.11 28.15
C ASN A 2 22.94 -38.09 27.09
N PHE A 3 21.97 -37.52 26.35
CA PHE A 3 22.21 -36.54 25.29
C PHE A 3 22.08 -35.10 25.76
N ASP A 4 22.04 -34.82 27.06
CA ASP A 4 21.96 -33.46 27.62
C ASP A 4 23.21 -32.60 27.27
N LYS A 5 24.31 -33.21 26.91
CA LYS A 5 25.54 -32.58 26.43
C LYS A 5 25.57 -32.38 24.90
N TYR A 6 24.50 -32.65 24.23
CA TYR A 6 24.41 -32.45 22.77
C TYR A 6 23.61 -31.19 22.46
N THR A 7 23.96 -30.53 21.38
CA THR A 7 23.16 -29.39 20.90
C THR A 7 21.75 -29.85 20.47
N ILE A 8 20.81 -28.93 20.45
CA ILE A 8 19.41 -29.23 20.09
C ILE A 8 19.35 -29.90 18.70
N ARG A 9 20.10 -29.38 17.72
CA ARG A 9 20.19 -29.97 16.37
C ARG A 9 20.82 -31.36 16.37
N ALA A 10 21.85 -31.58 17.16
CA ALA A 10 22.46 -32.89 17.29
C ALA A 10 21.49 -33.90 17.94
N GLN A 11 20.73 -33.49 18.95
CA GLN A 11 19.68 -34.30 19.58
C GLN A 11 18.58 -34.63 18.57
N GLU A 12 18.12 -33.64 17.79
CA GLU A 12 17.12 -33.89 16.72
C GLU A 12 17.64 -34.83 15.64
N ALA A 13 18.90 -34.70 15.25
CA ALA A 13 19.53 -35.63 14.30
C ALA A 13 19.58 -37.06 14.84
N VAL A 14 19.89 -37.25 16.13
CA VAL A 14 19.84 -38.56 16.78
C VAL A 14 18.41 -39.13 16.86
N GLN A 15 17.44 -38.28 17.19
CA GLN A 15 16.02 -38.70 17.18
C GLN A 15 15.54 -39.08 15.77
N ALA A 16 15.92 -38.30 14.73
CA ALA A 16 15.63 -38.63 13.36
C ALA A 16 16.26 -39.95 12.91
N ALA A 17 17.48 -40.25 13.39
CA ALA A 17 18.14 -41.54 13.18
C ALA A 17 17.34 -42.69 13.77
N VAL A 18 16.87 -42.55 15.03
CA VAL A 18 16.04 -43.55 15.69
C VAL A 18 14.71 -43.75 14.93
N GLN A 19 14.04 -42.65 14.54
CA GLN A 19 12.81 -42.70 13.76
C GLN A 19 13.03 -43.37 12.40
N SER A 20 14.15 -43.07 11.73
CA SER A 20 14.50 -43.71 10.47
C SER A 20 14.67 -45.22 10.58
N ALA A 21 15.32 -45.70 11.68
CA ALA A 21 15.45 -47.12 11.97
C ALA A 21 14.07 -47.76 12.25
N GLN A 22 13.21 -47.09 13.01
CA GLN A 22 11.85 -47.60 13.29
C GLN A 22 11.01 -47.74 11.99
N LEU A 23 11.02 -46.73 11.14
CA LEU A 23 10.30 -46.74 9.86
C LEU A 23 10.84 -47.78 8.91
N GLY A 24 12.17 -48.02 8.95
CA GLY A 24 12.84 -49.07 8.18
C GLY A 24 12.62 -50.46 8.74
N ARG A 25 11.94 -50.67 9.88
CA ARG A 25 11.79 -51.93 10.62
C ARG A 25 13.14 -52.51 11.03
N GLN A 26 14.08 -51.67 11.42
CA GLN A 26 15.45 -52.06 11.80
C GLN A 26 15.59 -51.93 13.31
N GLN A 27 16.04 -52.95 13.97
CA GLN A 27 16.19 -52.99 15.43
C GLN A 27 17.47 -52.29 15.90
N SER A 28 18.50 -52.23 15.03
CA SER A 28 19.78 -51.57 15.32
C SER A 28 19.85 -50.20 14.64
N VAL A 29 20.13 -49.16 15.39
CA VAL A 29 20.43 -47.83 14.85
C VAL A 29 21.91 -47.80 14.48
N GLU A 30 22.18 -47.87 13.17
CA GLU A 30 23.53 -47.88 12.62
C GLU A 30 24.03 -46.44 12.29
N PRO A 31 25.35 -46.23 12.09
CA PRO A 31 25.90 -44.96 11.65
C PRO A 31 25.24 -44.40 10.37
N LEU A 32 24.68 -45.25 9.51
CA LEU A 32 23.90 -44.86 8.33
C LEU A 32 22.64 -44.09 8.71
N HIS A 33 21.94 -44.52 9.77
CA HIS A 33 20.76 -43.80 10.25
C HIS A 33 21.15 -42.44 10.84
N LEU A 34 22.28 -42.38 11.56
CA LEU A 34 22.80 -41.12 12.10
C LEU A 34 23.19 -40.17 11.00
N LEU A 35 23.87 -40.62 9.94
CA LEU A 35 24.20 -39.79 8.79
C LEU A 35 22.92 -39.25 8.12
N LYS A 36 21.88 -40.09 8.00
CA LYS A 36 20.57 -39.66 7.47
C LYS A 36 19.94 -38.57 8.36
N GLY A 37 19.93 -38.77 9.67
CA GLY A 37 19.42 -37.78 10.62
C GLY A 37 20.20 -36.45 10.55
N ILE A 38 21.53 -36.52 10.39
CA ILE A 38 22.37 -35.34 10.17
C ILE A 38 22.04 -34.65 8.83
N MET A 39 21.80 -35.41 7.77
CA MET A 39 21.41 -34.84 6.47
C MET A 39 20.04 -34.16 6.52
N GLU A 40 19.12 -34.64 7.33
CA GLU A 40 17.79 -34.07 7.49
C GLU A 40 17.81 -32.80 8.38
N LYS A 41 18.54 -32.85 9.52
CA LYS A 41 18.52 -31.76 10.53
C LYS A 41 19.70 -30.81 10.46
N GLY A 42 20.81 -31.21 9.88
CA GLY A 42 22.04 -30.41 9.68
C GLY A 42 22.29 -30.02 8.24
N LYS A 43 21.27 -29.89 7.43
CA LYS A 43 21.35 -29.65 5.96
C LYS A 43 22.25 -28.47 5.61
N ASP A 44 22.17 -27.38 6.34
CA ASP A 44 22.94 -26.15 6.06
C ASP A 44 24.45 -26.39 6.28
N THR A 45 24.79 -27.00 7.41
CA THR A 45 26.17 -27.36 7.76
C THR A 45 26.79 -28.33 6.75
N LEU A 46 26.00 -29.35 6.36
CA LEU A 46 26.43 -30.33 5.36
C LEU A 46 26.58 -29.74 3.97
N ASN A 47 25.64 -28.93 3.51
CA ASN A 47 25.72 -28.26 2.22
C ASN A 47 26.97 -27.38 2.11
N PHE A 48 27.30 -26.63 3.16
CA PHE A 48 28.51 -25.83 3.19
C PHE A 48 29.78 -26.73 3.07
N ILE A 49 29.86 -27.79 3.87
CA ILE A 49 31.01 -28.71 3.87
C ILE A 49 31.14 -29.38 2.49
N PHE A 50 30.05 -29.90 1.93
CA PHE A 50 30.06 -30.53 0.61
C PHE A 50 30.43 -29.58 -0.51
N GLN A 51 29.91 -28.36 -0.49
CA GLN A 51 30.25 -27.34 -1.47
C GLN A 51 31.76 -26.99 -1.43
N LYS A 52 32.32 -26.84 -0.21
CA LYS A 52 33.77 -26.58 -0.05
C LYS A 52 34.65 -27.72 -0.49
N LEU A 53 34.18 -28.95 -0.33
CA LEU A 53 34.91 -30.14 -0.74
C LEU A 53 34.66 -30.54 -2.20
N GLY A 54 33.72 -29.91 -2.88
CA GLY A 54 33.27 -30.34 -4.19
C GLY A 54 32.58 -31.72 -4.20
N ALA A 55 32.04 -32.13 -3.04
CA ALA A 55 31.42 -33.42 -2.87
C ALA A 55 29.98 -33.44 -3.43
N ASN A 56 29.57 -34.56 -4.05
CA ASN A 56 28.24 -34.71 -4.61
C ASN A 56 27.21 -35.09 -3.54
N ALA A 57 26.51 -34.11 -2.98
CA ALA A 57 25.49 -34.30 -1.94
C ALA A 57 24.38 -35.26 -2.38
N HIS A 58 23.91 -35.19 -3.63
CA HIS A 58 22.87 -36.07 -4.17
C HIS A 58 23.37 -37.54 -4.29
N GLY A 59 24.66 -37.72 -4.69
CA GLY A 59 25.30 -39.02 -4.72
C GLY A 59 25.37 -39.66 -3.34
N VAL A 60 25.68 -38.89 -2.28
CA VAL A 60 25.69 -39.37 -0.89
C VAL A 60 24.28 -39.80 -0.47
N GLU A 61 23.26 -39.02 -0.77
CA GLU A 61 21.87 -39.34 -0.42
C GLU A 61 21.39 -40.61 -1.09
N MET A 62 21.66 -40.80 -2.38
CA MET A 62 21.29 -42.01 -3.14
C MET A 62 22.01 -43.24 -2.60
N ALA A 63 23.33 -43.14 -2.35
CA ALA A 63 24.10 -44.25 -1.78
C ALA A 63 23.62 -44.64 -0.39
N LEU A 64 23.31 -43.64 0.45
CA LEU A 64 22.79 -43.84 1.78
C LEU A 64 21.42 -44.51 1.78
N GLN A 65 20.50 -44.11 0.92
CA GLN A 65 19.19 -44.75 0.77
C GLN A 65 19.31 -46.19 0.30
N ASN A 66 20.20 -46.47 -0.61
CA ASN A 66 20.45 -47.83 -1.10
C ASN A 66 20.97 -48.75 0.02
N GLU A 67 21.99 -48.31 0.77
CA GLU A 67 22.54 -49.11 1.86
C GLU A 67 21.53 -49.29 3.02
N LEU A 68 20.72 -48.30 3.34
CA LEU A 68 19.64 -48.43 4.35
C LEU A 68 18.59 -49.45 3.95
N GLN A 69 18.29 -49.64 2.66
CA GLN A 69 17.34 -50.64 2.18
C GLN A 69 17.86 -52.08 2.34
N HIS A 70 19.18 -52.25 2.31
CA HIS A 70 19.83 -53.57 2.41
C HIS A 70 20.03 -54.02 3.86
N LEU A 71 19.80 -53.17 4.86
CA LEU A 71 19.90 -53.56 6.25
C LEU A 71 18.82 -54.57 6.66
N PRO A 72 19.14 -55.50 7.57
CA PRO A 72 18.22 -56.52 8.06
C PRO A 72 16.94 -55.91 8.66
N LYS A 73 15.78 -56.42 8.25
CA LYS A 73 14.48 -56.00 8.77
C LYS A 73 14.01 -56.98 9.81
N VAL A 74 13.61 -56.48 10.98
CA VAL A 74 13.11 -57.30 12.12
C VAL A 74 11.80 -56.66 12.62
N ASP A 75 10.75 -57.44 12.66
CA ASP A 75 9.46 -56.98 13.20
C ASP A 75 9.43 -57.15 14.74
N GLY A 76 9.16 -56.05 15.45
CA GLY A 76 8.92 -56.03 16.92
C GLY A 76 10.20 -55.92 17.74
N GLY A 77 10.37 -54.78 18.35
CA GLY A 77 11.42 -54.46 19.29
C GLY A 77 11.69 -52.92 19.37
N GLN A 78 12.12 -52.45 20.50
CA GLN A 78 12.59 -51.05 20.55
C GLN A 78 13.97 -50.96 19.91
N PRO A 79 14.22 -49.94 19.07
CA PRO A 79 15.54 -49.70 18.49
C PRO A 79 16.60 -49.45 19.56
N TYR A 80 17.77 -50.05 19.36
CA TYR A 80 18.95 -49.77 20.19
C TYR A 80 20.13 -49.35 19.34
N PHE A 81 21.05 -48.55 19.90
CA PHE A 81 22.23 -48.11 19.17
C PHE A 81 23.22 -49.26 18.99
N SER A 82 23.71 -49.46 17.76
CA SER A 82 24.75 -50.43 17.49
C SER A 82 26.07 -50.09 18.22
N ASN A 83 26.95 -51.08 18.32
CA ASN A 83 28.28 -50.84 18.86
C ASN A 83 29.06 -49.82 18.03
N GLU A 84 28.91 -49.80 16.74
CA GLU A 84 29.52 -48.83 15.82
C GLU A 84 28.96 -47.42 16.08
N THR A 85 27.66 -47.26 16.24
CA THR A 85 27.04 -45.99 16.55
C THR A 85 27.45 -45.44 17.93
N THR A 86 27.56 -46.35 18.90
CA THR A 86 28.07 -46.01 20.26
C THR A 86 29.52 -45.53 20.21
N GLN A 87 30.36 -46.15 19.39
CA GLN A 87 31.73 -45.70 19.15
C GLN A 87 31.75 -44.29 18.48
N VAL A 88 30.89 -44.07 17.52
CA VAL A 88 30.76 -42.71 16.90
C VAL A 88 30.41 -41.65 17.94
N PHE A 89 29.47 -41.91 18.84
CA PHE A 89 29.14 -40.98 19.93
C PHE A 89 30.35 -40.72 20.87
N ASN A 90 31.03 -41.75 21.34
CA ASN A 90 32.19 -41.60 22.20
C ASN A 90 33.32 -40.80 21.51
N GLN A 91 33.52 -41.05 20.22
CA GLN A 91 34.51 -40.35 19.41
C GLN A 91 34.12 -38.90 19.16
N ALA A 92 32.83 -38.60 18.92
CA ALA A 92 32.31 -37.27 18.77
C ALA A 92 32.47 -36.44 20.05
N GLU A 93 32.25 -37.01 21.23
CA GLU A 93 32.50 -36.38 22.52
C GLU A 93 33.99 -36.04 22.71
N SER A 94 34.86 -36.96 22.33
CA SER A 94 36.32 -36.72 22.38
C SER A 94 36.77 -35.59 21.44
N ILE A 95 36.21 -35.55 20.21
CA ILE A 95 36.51 -34.50 19.25
C ILE A 95 36.00 -33.12 19.77
N SER A 96 34.78 -33.12 20.32
CA SER A 96 34.18 -31.90 20.93
C SER A 96 35.07 -31.36 22.06
N GLN A 97 35.52 -32.20 22.95
CA GLN A 97 36.46 -31.80 24.03
C GLN A 97 37.81 -31.27 23.49
N GLN A 98 38.35 -31.88 22.40
CA GLN A 98 39.58 -31.40 21.77
C GLN A 98 39.40 -30.02 21.15
N TRP A 99 38.21 -29.69 20.67
CA TRP A 99 37.87 -28.39 20.10
C TRP A 99 37.50 -27.34 21.17
N GLY A 100 37.40 -27.76 22.43
CA GLY A 100 37.03 -26.88 23.54
C GLY A 100 35.55 -26.58 23.64
N ASP A 101 34.72 -27.43 23.05
CA ASP A 101 33.28 -27.29 23.07
C ASP A 101 32.69 -27.90 24.36
N GLU A 102 31.67 -27.27 24.95
CA GLU A 102 30.92 -27.82 26.08
C GLU A 102 29.82 -28.78 25.61
N PHE A 103 29.30 -28.58 24.37
CA PHE A 103 28.26 -29.38 23.78
C PHE A 103 28.71 -30.05 22.48
N VAL A 104 28.26 -31.25 22.25
CA VAL A 104 28.52 -32.00 21.00
C VAL A 104 27.53 -31.52 19.93
N SER A 105 28.03 -30.89 18.87
CA SER A 105 27.26 -30.42 17.70
C SER A 105 27.28 -31.46 16.58
N ILE A 106 26.68 -31.11 15.44
CA ILE A 106 26.62 -31.97 14.25
C ILE A 106 28.01 -32.24 13.65
N GLU A 107 28.92 -31.28 13.68
CA GLU A 107 30.25 -31.40 13.06
C GLU A 107 31.13 -32.45 13.73
N PRO A 108 31.28 -32.52 15.09
CA PRO A 108 31.95 -33.62 15.74
C PRO A 108 31.36 -34.97 15.44
N LEU A 109 30.01 -35.09 15.32
CA LEU A 109 29.32 -36.32 14.90
C LEU A 109 29.72 -36.73 13.46
N LEU A 110 29.74 -35.80 12.55
CA LEU A 110 30.11 -36.01 11.17
C LEU A 110 31.58 -36.42 11.02
N MET A 111 32.48 -35.77 11.77
CA MET A 111 33.87 -36.13 11.84
C MET A 111 34.09 -37.55 12.45
N ALA A 112 33.34 -37.90 13.49
CA ALA A 112 33.39 -39.21 14.09
C ALA A 112 32.89 -40.30 13.13
N ILE A 113 31.85 -40.07 12.35
CA ILE A 113 31.39 -40.99 11.28
C ILE A 113 32.50 -41.18 10.24
N MET A 114 33.12 -40.09 9.82
CA MET A 114 34.19 -40.08 8.82
C MET A 114 35.46 -40.86 9.29
N LYS A 115 35.85 -40.71 10.53
CA LYS A 115 36.98 -41.41 11.14
C LYS A 115 36.71 -42.87 11.41
N GLY A 116 35.47 -43.24 11.65
CA GLY A 116 35.03 -44.57 11.94
C GLY A 116 35.21 -45.53 10.75
N ASN A 117 35.51 -46.81 11.05
CA ASN A 117 35.51 -47.87 10.02
C ASN A 117 34.10 -48.41 9.83
N ASN A 118 33.18 -47.55 9.34
CA ASN A 118 31.77 -47.90 9.14
C ASN A 118 31.33 -47.56 7.71
N THR A 119 30.17 -48.07 7.29
CA THR A 119 29.64 -47.94 5.94
C THR A 119 29.31 -46.44 5.62
N ALA A 120 28.78 -45.71 6.59
CA ALA A 120 28.50 -44.26 6.39
C ALA A 120 29.77 -43.45 6.12
N GLY A 121 30.86 -43.72 6.84
CA GLY A 121 32.16 -43.11 6.56
C GLY A 121 32.73 -43.49 5.19
N ARG A 122 32.49 -44.70 4.69
CA ARG A 122 32.86 -45.07 3.30
C ARG A 122 32.09 -44.25 2.26
N ILE A 123 30.78 -44.12 2.41
CA ILE A 123 29.96 -43.33 1.51
C ILE A 123 30.49 -41.86 1.41
N LEU A 124 30.87 -41.25 2.55
CA LEU A 124 31.44 -39.92 2.58
C LEU A 124 32.79 -39.86 1.86
N LYS A 125 33.65 -40.84 2.04
CA LYS A 125 34.96 -40.94 1.38
C LYS A 125 34.80 -41.13 -0.14
N ASP A 126 33.90 -42.01 -0.57
CA ASP A 126 33.61 -42.24 -1.98
C ASP A 126 33.03 -41.03 -2.69
N ALA A 127 32.33 -40.14 -1.94
CA ALA A 127 31.83 -38.87 -2.41
C ALA A 127 32.91 -37.78 -2.51
N GLY A 128 34.17 -38.07 -2.18
CA GLY A 128 35.29 -37.14 -2.25
C GLY A 128 35.59 -36.42 -0.95
N CYS A 129 34.95 -36.76 0.16
CA CYS A 129 35.28 -36.16 1.46
C CYS A 129 36.57 -36.77 2.01
N THR A 130 37.50 -35.90 2.40
CA THR A 130 38.73 -36.31 3.11
C THR A 130 38.69 -35.76 4.53
N GLU A 131 39.38 -36.43 5.46
CA GLU A 131 39.38 -35.99 6.85
C GLU A 131 39.96 -34.58 7.03
N ASP A 132 41.11 -34.28 6.39
CA ASP A 132 41.76 -32.99 6.42
C ASP A 132 40.90 -31.89 5.73
N GLY A 133 40.26 -32.24 4.61
CA GLY A 133 39.35 -31.34 3.91
C GLY A 133 38.14 -30.98 4.76
N MET A 134 37.51 -31.99 5.36
CA MET A 134 36.36 -31.78 6.24
C MET A 134 36.73 -30.95 7.46
N ARG A 135 37.89 -31.20 8.10
CA ARG A 135 38.40 -30.43 9.19
C ARG A 135 38.57 -28.94 8.82
N LYS A 136 39.21 -28.66 7.68
CA LYS A 136 39.40 -27.28 7.18
C LYS A 136 38.05 -26.61 6.88
N ALA A 137 37.10 -27.33 6.26
CA ALA A 137 35.79 -26.79 5.98
C ALA A 137 35.01 -26.47 7.28
N ILE A 138 35.13 -27.31 8.32
CA ILE A 138 34.54 -27.06 9.62
C ILE A 138 35.22 -25.89 10.33
N GLU A 139 36.56 -25.79 10.29
CA GLU A 139 37.30 -24.65 10.86
C GLU A 139 36.86 -23.33 10.15
N GLU A 140 36.66 -23.34 8.86
CA GLU A 140 36.16 -22.18 8.12
C GLU A 140 34.69 -21.88 8.44
N LEU A 141 33.85 -22.89 8.59
CA LEU A 141 32.45 -22.73 9.01
C LEU A 141 32.34 -22.09 10.40
N ARG A 142 33.13 -22.58 11.32
CA ARG A 142 33.15 -22.13 12.73
C ARG A 142 33.86 -20.80 12.97
N GLN A 143 34.76 -20.39 12.09
CA GLN A 143 35.51 -19.14 12.23
C GLN A 143 36.11 -18.95 13.64
N GLY A 144 36.60 -20.04 14.28
CA GLY A 144 37.16 -20.03 15.63
C GLY A 144 36.10 -20.00 16.75
N GLN A 145 34.82 -20.21 16.46
CA GLN A 145 33.78 -20.28 17.48
C GLN A 145 33.74 -21.67 18.14
N GLN A 146 33.56 -21.67 19.46
CA GLN A 146 33.32 -22.85 20.26
C GLN A 146 31.86 -22.99 20.64
N VAL A 147 31.36 -24.21 20.73
CA VAL A 147 29.93 -24.49 21.05
C VAL A 147 29.79 -24.56 22.57
N GLN A 148 29.40 -23.44 23.16
CA GLN A 148 29.25 -23.25 24.62
C GLN A 148 27.78 -23.34 25.08
N THR A 149 26.83 -23.41 24.18
CA THR A 149 25.39 -23.47 24.48
C THR A 149 24.72 -24.58 23.64
N GLN A 150 23.55 -25.05 24.08
CA GLN A 150 22.81 -26.09 23.37
C GLN A 150 22.32 -25.65 21.98
N SER A 151 22.23 -24.34 21.71
CA SER A 151 21.89 -23.76 20.40
C SER A 151 23.11 -23.19 19.66
N GLY A 152 24.31 -23.47 20.14
CA GLY A 152 25.54 -22.87 19.61
C GLY A 152 25.82 -23.14 18.14
N ASP A 153 25.39 -24.26 17.61
CA ASP A 153 25.54 -24.65 16.20
C ASP A 153 24.48 -24.02 15.26
N GLU A 154 23.46 -23.36 15.80
CA GLU A 154 22.53 -22.56 15.02
C GLU A 154 23.12 -21.20 14.61
N ASN A 155 24.14 -20.75 15.32
CA ASN A 155 24.72 -19.41 15.17
C ASN A 155 25.77 -19.31 14.06
N TYR A 156 26.08 -20.41 13.35
CA TYR A 156 26.99 -20.37 12.21
C TYR A 156 26.33 -19.72 11.01
N GLN A 157 27.06 -18.80 10.36
CA GLN A 157 26.59 -18.04 9.23
C GLN A 157 25.30 -17.23 9.51
N SER A 158 25.18 -16.72 10.73
CA SER A 158 24.02 -15.92 11.15
C SER A 158 23.77 -14.74 10.20
N LEU A 159 24.84 -14.13 9.68
CA LEU A 159 24.73 -13.02 8.73
C LEU A 159 24.09 -13.46 7.40
N ALA A 160 24.49 -14.61 6.87
CA ALA A 160 23.90 -15.14 5.63
C ALA A 160 22.44 -15.63 5.81
N LYS A 161 22.07 -16.03 7.03
CA LYS A 161 20.70 -16.48 7.36
C LYS A 161 19.74 -15.32 7.61
N TYR A 162 20.21 -14.28 8.30
CA TYR A 162 19.34 -13.21 8.84
C TYR A 162 19.60 -11.85 8.22
N ALA A 163 20.49 -11.74 7.24
CA ALA A 163 20.77 -10.49 6.56
C ALA A 163 20.99 -10.69 5.05
N ILE A 164 20.62 -9.69 4.30
CA ILE A 164 20.69 -9.68 2.84
C ILE A 164 21.87 -8.80 2.41
N ASN A 165 22.79 -9.32 1.61
CA ASN A 165 23.89 -8.53 1.05
C ASN A 165 23.39 -7.63 -0.09
N LEU A 166 23.28 -6.34 0.17
CA LEU A 166 22.79 -5.36 -0.81
C LEU A 166 23.81 -5.09 -1.92
N VAL A 167 25.11 -5.14 -1.63
CA VAL A 167 26.15 -4.96 -2.67
C VAL A 167 26.13 -6.10 -3.67
N GLU A 168 25.89 -7.32 -3.21
CA GLU A 168 25.76 -8.47 -4.10
C GLU A 168 24.46 -8.40 -4.91
N ARG A 169 23.35 -7.96 -4.32
CA ARG A 169 22.11 -7.68 -5.06
C ARG A 169 22.28 -6.61 -6.12
N ALA A 170 23.06 -5.55 -5.81
CA ALA A 170 23.43 -4.53 -6.79
C ALA A 170 24.22 -5.11 -7.96
N ARG A 171 25.18 -6.03 -7.69
CA ARG A 171 25.93 -6.73 -8.74
C ARG A 171 25.05 -7.58 -9.64
N GLN A 172 24.01 -8.17 -9.08
CA GLN A 172 23.03 -8.98 -9.78
C GLN A 172 21.98 -8.14 -10.54
N GLY A 173 22.02 -6.80 -10.43
CA GLY A 173 21.03 -5.90 -11.05
C GLY A 173 19.63 -6.00 -10.44
N LYS A 174 19.50 -6.48 -9.19
CA LYS A 174 18.22 -6.71 -8.50
C LYS A 174 17.75 -5.53 -7.64
N LEU A 175 18.52 -4.45 -7.57
CA LEU A 175 18.14 -3.23 -6.87
C LEU A 175 17.50 -2.24 -7.82
N ASP A 176 16.55 -1.46 -7.31
CA ASP A 176 15.93 -0.39 -8.08
C ASP A 176 16.86 0.82 -8.22
N PRO A 177 16.81 1.55 -9.35
CA PRO A 177 17.61 2.75 -9.53
C PRO A 177 17.17 3.82 -8.52
N VAL A 178 18.13 4.43 -7.86
CA VAL A 178 17.88 5.49 -6.87
C VAL A 178 18.11 6.85 -7.51
N ILE A 179 17.09 7.68 -7.49
CA ILE A 179 17.04 8.99 -8.16
C ILE A 179 16.69 10.07 -7.13
N GLY A 180 17.32 11.25 -7.24
CA GLY A 180 16.99 12.41 -6.42
C GLY A 180 17.41 12.32 -4.96
N ARG A 181 18.30 11.38 -4.58
CA ARG A 181 18.77 11.19 -3.19
C ARG A 181 20.29 11.36 -3.03
N ASP A 182 20.90 12.10 -3.92
CA ASP A 182 22.37 12.28 -3.97
C ASP A 182 22.90 13.00 -2.73
N GLU A 183 22.18 13.97 -2.21
CA GLU A 183 22.60 14.74 -1.03
C GLU A 183 22.58 13.88 0.23
N GLU A 184 21.52 13.12 0.44
CA GLU A 184 21.40 12.22 1.59
C GLU A 184 22.43 11.10 1.53
N ILE A 185 22.65 10.48 0.36
CA ILE A 185 23.68 9.45 0.17
C ILE A 185 25.07 10.04 0.44
N ARG A 186 25.36 11.23 -0.08
CA ARG A 186 26.63 11.93 0.21
C ARG A 186 26.78 12.20 1.69
N ARG A 187 25.71 12.61 2.36
CA ARG A 187 25.74 12.82 3.82
C ARG A 187 25.99 11.54 4.59
N VAL A 188 25.37 10.44 4.21
CA VAL A 188 25.60 9.10 4.79
C VAL A 188 27.06 8.69 4.60
N LEU A 189 27.65 8.86 3.41
CA LEU A 189 29.06 8.58 3.11
C LEU A 189 30.01 9.41 3.99
N GLN A 190 29.71 10.70 4.18
CA GLN A 190 30.48 11.58 5.05
C GLN A 190 30.45 11.09 6.50
N ILE A 191 29.29 10.69 7.00
CA ILE A 191 29.14 10.21 8.38
C ILE A 191 29.89 8.88 8.56
N LEU A 192 29.73 7.92 7.64
CA LEU A 192 30.43 6.63 7.69
C LEU A 192 31.98 6.78 7.65
N SER A 193 32.48 7.87 7.08
CA SER A 193 33.92 8.18 7.01
C SER A 193 34.47 8.89 8.24
N ARG A 194 33.61 9.26 9.21
CA ARG A 194 34.04 9.94 10.45
C ARG A 194 34.76 8.99 11.42
N ARG A 195 35.60 9.55 12.28
CA ARG A 195 36.26 8.80 13.35
C ARG A 195 35.32 8.45 14.49
N THR A 196 34.41 9.33 14.82
CA THR A 196 33.42 9.20 15.91
C THR A 196 32.04 9.61 15.39
N LYS A 197 30.95 9.13 15.98
CA LYS A 197 29.57 9.33 15.50
C LYS A 197 29.46 8.95 14.01
N ASN A 198 29.99 7.79 13.68
CA ASN A 198 30.13 7.27 12.32
C ASN A 198 28.99 6.35 11.90
N ASN A 199 27.91 6.29 12.69
CA ASN A 199 26.71 5.55 12.38
C ASN A 199 25.61 6.55 11.97
N PRO A 200 25.21 6.63 10.69
CA PRO A 200 24.06 7.43 10.30
C PRO A 200 22.75 6.79 10.74
N ILE A 201 21.79 7.62 11.12
CA ILE A 201 20.39 7.22 11.30
C ILE A 201 19.52 8.06 10.39
N LEU A 202 18.84 7.39 9.45
CA LEU A 202 17.89 7.99 8.52
C LEU A 202 16.58 8.22 9.25
N VAL A 203 16.17 9.48 9.37
CA VAL A 203 14.95 9.87 10.07
C VAL A 203 14.01 10.54 9.09
N GLY A 204 12.81 9.99 8.92
CA GLY A 204 11.80 10.52 8.00
C GLY A 204 10.51 9.73 8.12
N GLU A 205 9.44 10.27 7.56
CA GLU A 205 8.13 9.62 7.56
C GLU A 205 8.16 8.30 6.75
N PRO A 206 7.22 7.38 7.00
CA PRO A 206 7.07 6.18 6.19
C PRO A 206 6.87 6.52 4.71
N GLY A 207 7.49 5.76 3.81
CA GLY A 207 7.32 5.99 2.36
C GLY A 207 8.18 7.11 1.76
N THR A 208 9.04 7.80 2.54
CA THR A 208 9.94 8.84 2.01
C THR A 208 11.21 8.30 1.33
N GLY A 209 11.38 6.99 1.23
CA GLY A 209 12.50 6.38 0.51
C GLY A 209 13.78 6.18 1.34
N LYS A 210 13.68 5.99 2.67
CA LYS A 210 14.84 5.73 3.54
C LYS A 210 15.64 4.49 3.10
N THR A 211 14.96 3.41 2.77
CA THR A 211 15.58 2.16 2.31
C THR A 211 16.26 2.33 0.95
N ALA A 212 15.65 3.11 0.04
CA ALA A 212 16.22 3.43 -1.27
C ALA A 212 17.57 4.14 -1.15
N ILE A 213 17.76 5.04 -0.18
CA ILE A 213 19.06 5.70 0.07
C ILE A 213 20.15 4.67 0.36
N VAL A 214 19.83 3.62 1.11
CA VAL A 214 20.78 2.55 1.46
C VAL A 214 21.05 1.65 0.26
N GLU A 215 20.07 1.39 -0.57
CA GLU A 215 20.23 0.67 -1.84
C GLU A 215 21.10 1.46 -2.83
N GLY A 216 20.89 2.77 -2.95
CA GLY A 216 21.74 3.66 -3.72
C GLY A 216 23.18 3.71 -3.20
N LEU A 217 23.38 3.66 -1.89
CA LEU A 217 24.70 3.51 -1.29
C LEU A 217 25.36 2.19 -1.71
N ALA A 218 24.63 1.06 -1.70
CA ALA A 218 25.12 -0.24 -2.13
C ALA A 218 25.54 -0.22 -3.61
N GLU A 219 24.77 0.45 -4.46
CA GLU A 219 25.08 0.63 -5.86
C GLU A 219 26.38 1.45 -6.08
N ARG A 220 26.57 2.56 -5.33
CA ARG A 220 27.79 3.35 -5.39
C ARG A 220 29.01 2.59 -4.87
N ILE A 221 28.87 1.78 -3.82
CA ILE A 221 29.94 0.90 -3.34
C ILE A 221 30.31 -0.11 -4.44
N MET A 222 29.35 -0.72 -5.09
CA MET A 222 29.56 -1.67 -6.17
C MET A 222 30.30 -1.03 -7.37
N LYS A 223 29.91 0.20 -7.74
CA LYS A 223 30.55 0.97 -8.82
C LYS A 223 31.91 1.54 -8.42
N GLY A 224 32.28 1.52 -7.16
CA GLY A 224 33.49 2.15 -6.62
C GLY A 224 33.43 3.67 -6.51
N ASP A 225 32.23 4.26 -6.67
CA ASP A 225 31.96 5.71 -6.52
C ASP A 225 31.74 6.10 -5.05
N VAL A 226 32.71 5.75 -4.24
CA VAL A 226 32.75 6.02 -2.80
C VAL A 226 34.17 6.35 -2.33
N PRO A 227 34.35 7.02 -1.17
CA PRO A 227 35.68 7.23 -0.58
C PRO A 227 36.46 5.92 -0.44
N GLU A 228 37.81 6.01 -0.54
CA GLU A 228 38.73 4.85 -0.57
C GLU A 228 38.49 3.87 0.59
N ASN A 229 38.18 4.40 1.78
CA ASN A 229 37.91 3.61 2.98
C ASN A 229 36.59 2.81 2.94
N LEU A 230 35.74 3.03 1.94
CA LEU A 230 34.45 2.37 1.77
C LEU A 230 34.36 1.46 0.54
N LYS A 231 35.33 1.53 -0.40
CA LYS A 231 35.31 0.77 -1.68
C LYS A 231 35.17 -0.75 -1.54
N ASN A 232 35.73 -1.33 -0.48
CA ASN A 232 35.74 -2.79 -0.27
C ASN A 232 34.77 -3.23 0.82
N LYS A 233 33.85 -2.34 1.24
CA LYS A 233 32.90 -2.68 2.28
C LYS A 233 31.72 -3.46 1.70
N GLN A 234 31.18 -4.33 2.54
CA GLN A 234 29.92 -5.02 2.26
C GLN A 234 28.81 -4.38 3.07
N LEU A 235 27.66 -4.21 2.45
CA LEU A 235 26.49 -3.63 3.09
C LEU A 235 25.41 -4.70 3.20
N TYR A 236 25.04 -5.03 4.43
CA TYR A 236 24.03 -6.04 4.73
C TYR A 236 22.80 -5.38 5.34
N SER A 237 21.62 -5.74 4.85
CA SER A 237 20.33 -5.36 5.43
C SER A 237 19.85 -6.47 6.36
N LEU A 238 19.66 -6.14 7.64
CA LEU A 238 19.17 -7.07 8.65
C LEU A 238 17.67 -7.33 8.45
N ASP A 239 17.30 -8.60 8.34
CA ASP A 239 15.91 -9.02 8.22
C ASP A 239 15.33 -9.33 9.62
N MET A 240 14.59 -8.37 10.17
CA MET A 240 13.95 -8.49 11.47
C MET A 240 12.88 -9.60 11.49
N GLY A 241 12.18 -9.79 10.35
CA GLY A 241 11.19 -10.85 10.22
C GLY A 241 11.80 -12.24 10.37
N GLN A 242 12.92 -12.49 9.72
CA GLN A 242 13.64 -13.77 9.82
C GLN A 242 14.27 -13.99 11.20
N LEU A 243 14.74 -12.93 11.86
CA LEU A 243 15.28 -13.05 13.22
C LEU A 243 14.23 -13.50 14.23
N VAL A 244 12.98 -13.02 14.08
CA VAL A 244 11.86 -13.32 14.99
C VAL A 244 11.14 -14.61 14.59
N ALA A 245 11.08 -14.92 13.30
CA ALA A 245 10.33 -16.08 12.79
C ALA A 245 10.83 -17.39 13.42
N GLY A 246 9.89 -18.16 13.99
CA GLY A 246 10.19 -19.46 14.60
C GLY A 246 10.93 -19.40 15.95
N ALA A 247 11.27 -18.24 16.50
CA ALA A 247 11.81 -18.10 17.85
C ALA A 247 10.69 -18.39 18.86
N LYS A 248 10.76 -19.52 19.55
CA LYS A 248 9.78 -19.94 20.56
C LYS A 248 9.95 -19.20 21.89
N TYR A 249 11.16 -18.76 22.18
CA TYR A 249 11.53 -18.07 23.41
C TYR A 249 12.38 -16.82 23.12
N LYS A 250 12.27 -15.85 24.00
CA LYS A 250 13.05 -14.57 23.97
C LYS A 250 14.55 -14.78 23.78
N GLY A 251 15.12 -15.81 24.42
CA GLY A 251 16.55 -16.13 24.36
C GLY A 251 17.05 -16.51 22.95
N GLU A 252 16.23 -17.15 22.12
CA GLU A 252 16.61 -17.55 20.76
C GLU A 252 16.82 -16.34 19.85
N PHE A 253 15.94 -15.34 19.91
CA PHE A 253 16.11 -14.09 19.19
C PHE A 253 17.39 -13.35 19.59
N GLU A 254 17.64 -13.25 20.92
CA GLU A 254 18.85 -12.61 21.43
C GLU A 254 20.12 -13.32 20.97
N GLU A 255 20.14 -14.66 20.95
CA GLU A 255 21.27 -15.45 20.47
C GLU A 255 21.50 -15.27 18.97
N ARG A 256 20.45 -15.27 18.15
CA ARG A 256 20.54 -15.02 16.70
C ARG A 256 21.11 -13.62 16.41
N LEU A 257 20.63 -12.60 17.10
CA LEU A 257 21.14 -11.23 16.97
C LEU A 257 22.58 -11.13 17.44
N LYS A 258 22.95 -11.77 18.57
CA LYS A 258 24.36 -11.85 19.04
C LYS A 258 25.25 -12.53 18.02
N GLY A 259 24.75 -13.60 17.34
CA GLY A 259 25.46 -14.27 16.25
C GLY A 259 25.78 -13.32 15.11
N VAL A 260 24.79 -12.59 14.61
CA VAL A 260 24.96 -11.59 13.54
C VAL A 260 25.97 -10.51 13.95
N ILE A 261 25.80 -9.93 15.13
CA ILE A 261 26.70 -8.87 15.61
C ILE A 261 28.14 -9.39 15.75
N LYS A 262 28.33 -10.60 16.24
CA LYS A 262 29.63 -11.22 16.36
C LYS A 262 30.32 -11.41 15.00
N GLU A 263 29.60 -11.85 13.99
CA GLU A 263 30.14 -11.98 12.63
C GLU A 263 30.51 -10.61 12.04
N VAL A 264 29.67 -9.60 12.23
CA VAL A 264 29.94 -8.22 11.77
C VAL A 264 31.16 -7.63 12.48
N THR A 265 31.31 -7.83 13.79
CA THR A 265 32.46 -7.33 14.56
C THR A 265 33.75 -8.07 14.19
N ASN A 266 33.69 -9.37 13.95
CA ASN A 266 34.84 -10.18 13.51
C ASN A 266 35.35 -9.77 12.12
N ALA A 267 34.50 -9.20 11.28
CA ALA A 267 34.85 -8.65 9.96
C ALA A 267 35.68 -7.34 10.07
N GLN A 268 36.05 -6.90 11.25
CA GLN A 268 36.91 -5.75 11.52
C GLN A 268 36.54 -4.47 10.76
N GLY A 269 35.22 -4.19 10.72
CA GLY A 269 34.67 -3.02 10.07
C GLY A 269 34.56 -3.10 8.55
N ASN A 270 34.73 -4.27 7.93
CA ASN A 270 34.49 -4.50 6.50
C ASN A 270 33.01 -4.66 6.16
N ILE A 271 32.17 -4.85 7.18
CA ILE A 271 30.72 -4.98 7.02
C ILE A 271 30.05 -3.75 7.65
N ILE A 272 29.08 -3.21 6.93
CA ILE A 272 28.14 -2.19 7.40
C ILE A 272 26.78 -2.86 7.49
N LEU A 273 26.12 -2.75 8.65
CA LEU A 273 24.81 -3.35 8.90
C LEU A 273 23.72 -2.28 8.77
N PHE A 274 22.81 -2.45 7.84
CA PHE A 274 21.61 -1.65 7.77
C PHE A 274 20.50 -2.29 8.61
N ILE A 275 19.86 -1.49 9.45
CA ILE A 275 18.77 -1.91 10.31
C ILE A 275 17.59 -0.98 10.06
N ASP A 276 16.61 -1.50 9.32
CA ASP A 276 15.35 -0.79 9.14
C ASP A 276 14.51 -0.87 10.41
N GLU A 277 13.69 0.14 10.66
CA GLU A 277 12.90 0.26 11.89
C GLU A 277 13.74 -0.02 13.17
N ILE A 278 14.95 0.54 13.23
CA ILE A 278 15.92 0.28 14.33
C ILE A 278 15.33 0.52 15.73
N HIS A 279 14.26 1.32 15.82
CA HIS A 279 13.54 1.58 17.06
C HIS A 279 12.91 0.30 17.65
N THR A 280 12.59 -0.70 16.83
CA THR A 280 12.07 -1.99 17.29
C THR A 280 13.06 -2.74 18.16
N LEU A 281 14.36 -2.57 17.90
CA LEU A 281 15.44 -3.14 18.71
C LEU A 281 15.74 -2.33 19.97
N VAL A 282 15.43 -1.02 19.96
CA VAL A 282 15.79 -0.09 21.03
C VAL A 282 14.63 0.13 22.00
N GLY A 283 13.40 0.11 21.50
CA GLY A 283 12.20 0.52 22.25
C GLY A 283 11.44 -0.60 22.92
N ALA A 284 11.82 -1.83 22.72
CA ALA A 284 11.07 -2.99 23.19
C ALA A 284 11.15 -3.25 24.73
N GLY A 285 11.76 -2.34 25.51
CA GLY A 285 12.02 -2.52 26.95
C GLY A 285 10.93 -2.06 27.93
N GLY A 286 9.73 -1.66 27.48
CA GLY A 286 8.69 -1.03 28.34
C GLY A 286 7.56 -1.92 28.85
N GLY A 287 7.50 -3.20 28.52
CA GLY A 287 6.46 -4.15 28.98
C GLY A 287 7.05 -5.46 29.49
N GLU A 288 6.37 -6.15 30.39
CA GLU A 288 6.76 -7.50 30.82
C GLU A 288 6.82 -8.43 29.60
N GLY A 289 8.05 -8.69 29.10
CA GLY A 289 8.29 -9.54 27.93
C GLY A 289 8.91 -8.85 26.69
N ALA A 290 9.16 -7.54 26.73
CA ALA A 290 9.74 -6.80 25.61
C ALA A 290 11.24 -7.08 25.42
N MET A 291 11.67 -7.17 24.14
CA MET A 291 13.04 -7.50 23.73
C MET A 291 14.00 -6.33 24.03
N ASP A 292 14.98 -6.52 24.89
CA ASP A 292 16.01 -5.50 25.13
C ASP A 292 17.26 -5.76 24.26
N ALA A 293 17.08 -5.74 22.96
CA ALA A 293 18.14 -5.89 21.98
C ALA A 293 19.13 -4.70 22.00
N ALA A 294 18.71 -3.56 22.56
CA ALA A 294 19.56 -2.40 22.74
C ALA A 294 20.80 -2.73 23.57
N ASN A 295 20.67 -3.56 24.61
CA ASN A 295 21.79 -3.95 25.45
C ASN A 295 22.81 -4.83 24.73
N ILE A 296 22.41 -5.49 23.64
CA ILE A 296 23.32 -6.27 22.80
C ILE A 296 24.08 -5.36 21.83
N LEU A 297 23.41 -4.34 21.26
CA LEU A 297 23.99 -3.40 20.29
C LEU A 297 24.90 -2.36 20.95
N LYS A 298 24.51 -1.83 22.11
CA LYS A 298 25.23 -0.74 22.80
C LYS A 298 26.74 -1.01 23.05
N PRO A 299 27.17 -2.18 23.51
CA PRO A 299 28.62 -2.46 23.73
C PRO A 299 29.39 -2.41 22.40
N ALA A 300 28.90 -3.04 21.32
CA ALA A 300 29.59 -3.07 20.04
C ALA A 300 29.65 -1.68 19.38
N LEU A 301 28.57 -0.90 19.47
CA LEU A 301 28.54 0.51 19.03
C LEU A 301 29.47 1.39 19.90
N ALA A 302 29.53 1.13 21.22
CA ALA A 302 30.36 1.91 22.13
C ALA A 302 31.85 1.73 21.84
N ARG A 303 32.29 0.51 21.53
CA ARG A 303 33.68 0.21 21.17
C ARG A 303 34.03 0.59 19.73
N GLY A 304 33.03 0.97 18.90
CA GLY A 304 33.22 1.28 17.46
C GLY A 304 33.50 0.04 16.60
N GLU A 305 33.18 -1.14 17.12
CA GLU A 305 33.36 -2.44 16.45
C GLU A 305 32.22 -2.69 15.43
N LEU A 306 31.04 -2.14 15.70
CA LEU A 306 29.88 -2.22 14.84
C LEU A 306 29.71 -0.91 14.06
N ARG A 307 29.61 -1.02 12.73
CA ARG A 307 29.17 0.05 11.85
C ARG A 307 27.75 -0.24 11.40
N ALA A 308 26.84 0.67 11.73
CA ALA A 308 25.43 0.50 11.44
C ALA A 308 24.84 1.76 10.79
N ILE A 309 23.88 1.52 9.87
CA ILE A 309 22.97 2.53 9.35
C ILE A 309 21.59 2.19 9.92
N GLY A 310 20.97 3.09 10.66
CA GLY A 310 19.61 2.91 11.15
C GLY A 310 18.61 3.65 10.28
N ALA A 311 17.36 3.18 10.23
CA ALA A 311 16.24 3.93 9.70
C ALA A 311 15.08 3.92 10.71
N THR A 312 14.39 5.06 10.86
CA THR A 312 13.25 5.21 11.78
C THR A 312 12.41 6.44 11.42
N THR A 313 11.28 6.62 12.08
CA THR A 313 10.46 7.84 11.96
C THR A 313 10.92 8.92 12.96
N LEU A 314 10.50 10.17 12.76
CA LEU A 314 10.86 11.27 13.66
C LEU A 314 10.31 11.05 15.07
N ASN A 315 9.07 10.60 15.19
CA ASN A 315 8.43 10.34 16.48
C ASN A 315 9.16 9.25 17.28
N GLU A 316 9.57 8.18 16.60
CA GLU A 316 10.29 7.07 17.22
C GLU A 316 11.72 7.44 17.58
N TYR A 317 12.38 8.26 16.73
CA TYR A 317 13.70 8.81 17.05
C TYR A 317 13.66 9.62 18.34
N GLN A 318 12.70 10.54 18.47
CA GLN A 318 12.53 11.34 19.69
C GLN A 318 12.18 10.49 20.91
N LYS A 319 11.36 9.48 20.74
CA LYS A 319 10.90 8.61 21.84
C LYS A 319 11.99 7.70 22.37
N TYR A 320 12.83 7.13 21.49
CA TYR A 320 13.76 6.06 21.83
C TYR A 320 15.23 6.44 21.74
N PHE A 321 15.64 7.31 20.81
CA PHE A 321 17.05 7.67 20.60
C PHE A 321 17.46 8.92 21.36
N GLU A 322 16.67 10.00 21.34
CA GLU A 322 17.01 11.23 22.06
C GLU A 322 17.02 11.05 23.58
N LYS A 323 16.24 10.12 24.09
CA LYS A 323 16.20 9.79 25.52
C LYS A 323 17.39 8.94 25.97
N ASP A 324 18.00 8.19 25.07
CA ASP A 324 19.16 7.35 25.34
C ASP A 324 20.47 8.05 24.94
N LYS A 325 21.11 8.70 25.89
CA LYS A 325 22.37 9.45 25.68
C LYS A 325 23.52 8.59 25.14
N ALA A 326 23.49 7.27 25.33
CA ALA A 326 24.51 6.37 24.80
C ALA A 326 24.35 6.19 23.29
N LEU A 327 23.11 6.04 22.79
CA LEU A 327 22.82 5.93 21.39
C LEU A 327 22.92 7.28 20.66
N GLU A 328 22.44 8.37 21.26
CA GLU A 328 22.51 9.72 20.70
C GLU A 328 23.99 10.12 20.40
N ARG A 329 24.93 9.72 21.24
CA ARG A 329 26.36 9.99 21.03
C ARG A 329 27.00 9.13 19.95
N ARG A 330 26.34 8.08 19.47
CA ARG A 330 26.89 7.12 18.49
C ARG A 330 26.27 7.26 17.13
N PHE A 331 25.03 7.69 17.05
CA PHE A 331 24.32 7.93 15.80
C PHE A 331 24.33 9.42 15.42
N GLN A 332 24.41 9.66 14.12
CA GLN A 332 24.25 10.99 13.55
C GLN A 332 22.99 11.00 12.65
N MET A 333 22.06 11.86 12.98
CA MET A 333 20.81 12.01 12.25
C MET A 333 21.05 12.55 10.83
N VAL A 334 20.35 11.95 9.88
CA VAL A 334 20.17 12.39 8.50
C VAL A 334 18.68 12.47 8.27
N MET A 335 18.17 13.68 8.10
CA MET A 335 16.76 13.90 7.81
C MET A 335 16.47 13.48 6.37
N VAL A 336 15.41 12.70 6.19
CA VAL A 336 14.89 12.27 4.89
C VAL A 336 13.50 12.87 4.73
N THR A 337 13.44 13.95 3.99
CA THR A 337 12.18 14.65 3.70
C THR A 337 11.48 14.03 2.48
N GLU A 338 10.21 14.30 2.36
CA GLU A 338 9.43 14.02 1.16
C GLU A 338 10.08 14.74 -0.04
N PRO A 339 10.27 14.07 -1.20
CA PRO A 339 10.78 14.71 -2.41
C PRO A 339 9.80 15.75 -2.92
N ASP A 340 10.28 16.76 -3.62
CA ASP A 340 9.41 17.69 -4.32
C ASP A 340 8.70 17.04 -5.52
N GLU A 341 7.76 17.78 -6.15
CA GLU A 341 6.97 17.27 -7.28
C GLU A 341 7.86 16.82 -8.45
N LEU A 342 8.91 17.59 -8.78
CA LEU A 342 9.79 17.32 -9.91
C LEU A 342 10.69 16.12 -9.64
N ASP A 343 11.22 16.02 -8.44
CA ASP A 343 12.02 14.87 -8.01
C ASP A 343 11.17 13.59 -7.97
N ALA A 344 9.94 13.68 -7.44
CA ALA A 344 9.02 12.56 -7.42
C ALA A 344 8.66 12.05 -8.84
N ILE A 345 8.39 12.97 -9.78
CA ILE A 345 8.16 12.61 -11.20
C ILE A 345 9.41 11.92 -11.78
N SER A 346 10.60 12.43 -11.48
CA SER A 346 11.85 11.86 -11.96
C SER A 346 12.08 10.45 -11.40
N ILE A 347 11.72 10.21 -10.13
CA ILE A 347 11.76 8.89 -9.49
C ILE A 347 10.82 7.92 -10.21
N LEU A 348 9.56 8.32 -10.44
CA LEU A 348 8.60 7.46 -11.15
C LEU A 348 9.05 7.13 -12.57
N ARG A 349 9.60 8.12 -13.31
CA ARG A 349 10.19 7.90 -14.64
C ARG A 349 11.32 6.88 -14.62
N GLY A 350 12.15 6.92 -13.60
CA GLY A 350 13.24 5.95 -13.44
C GLY A 350 12.79 4.54 -13.08
N LEU A 351 11.67 4.42 -12.36
CA LEU A 351 11.08 3.13 -11.98
C LEU A 351 10.17 2.56 -13.07
N LYS A 352 9.64 3.41 -13.95
CA LYS A 352 8.65 3.09 -14.98
C LYS A 352 8.94 1.80 -15.74
N GLU A 353 10.15 1.65 -16.30
CA GLU A 353 10.52 0.49 -17.13
C GLU A 353 10.41 -0.83 -16.35
N ARG A 354 10.71 -0.83 -15.04
CA ARG A 354 10.59 -2.03 -14.20
C ARG A 354 9.15 -2.44 -13.95
N TYR A 355 8.27 -1.46 -13.69
CA TYR A 355 6.85 -1.71 -13.52
C TYR A 355 6.19 -2.12 -14.83
N GLU A 356 6.57 -1.51 -15.97
CA GLU A 356 6.15 -1.93 -17.30
C GLU A 356 6.50 -3.39 -17.57
N ASN A 357 7.72 -3.82 -17.22
CA ASN A 357 8.17 -5.19 -17.40
C ASN A 357 7.48 -6.18 -16.46
N HIS A 358 7.25 -5.76 -15.20
CA HIS A 358 6.56 -6.60 -14.21
C HIS A 358 5.10 -6.86 -14.60
N HIS A 359 4.37 -5.81 -14.94
CA HIS A 359 2.95 -5.89 -15.28
C HIS A 359 2.70 -6.18 -16.75
N LYS A 360 3.72 -6.12 -17.58
CA LYS A 360 3.64 -6.31 -19.04
C LYS A 360 2.67 -5.31 -19.70
N VAL A 361 2.66 -4.09 -19.22
CA VAL A 361 1.88 -2.96 -19.75
C VAL A 361 2.81 -1.79 -20.00
N ARG A 362 2.39 -0.83 -20.81
CA ARG A 362 3.10 0.43 -21.00
C ARG A 362 2.51 1.48 -20.06
N ILE A 363 3.35 2.34 -19.50
CA ILE A 363 2.92 3.46 -18.65
C ILE A 363 3.22 4.75 -19.42
N GLN A 364 2.22 5.59 -19.65
CA GLN A 364 2.45 6.88 -20.29
C GLN A 364 3.16 7.85 -19.33
N ASP A 365 3.89 8.82 -19.87
CA ASP A 365 4.56 9.84 -19.05
C ASP A 365 3.54 10.69 -18.28
N ASP A 366 2.41 10.99 -18.92
CA ASP A 366 1.30 11.71 -18.30
C ASP A 366 0.71 10.94 -17.11
N ALA A 367 0.74 9.60 -17.11
CA ALA A 367 0.33 8.79 -15.97
C ALA A 367 1.29 8.96 -14.78
N CYS A 368 2.60 9.02 -15.02
CA CYS A 368 3.59 9.28 -13.97
C CYS A 368 3.39 10.68 -13.36
N ILE A 369 3.17 11.69 -14.20
CA ILE A 369 2.89 13.07 -13.76
C ILE A 369 1.57 13.11 -12.97
N ALA A 370 0.52 12.45 -13.47
CA ALA A 370 -0.76 12.36 -12.79
C ALA A 370 -0.65 11.65 -11.45
N ALA A 371 0.11 10.56 -11.35
CA ALA A 371 0.31 9.82 -10.10
C ALA A 371 0.91 10.70 -9.01
N VAL A 372 1.91 11.52 -9.33
CA VAL A 372 2.51 12.46 -8.38
C VAL A 372 1.51 13.56 -8.00
N LYS A 373 0.98 14.28 -8.99
CA LYS A 373 0.08 15.43 -8.75
C LYS A 373 -1.20 15.05 -8.02
N LEU A 374 -1.84 13.97 -8.43
CA LEU A 374 -3.07 13.52 -7.82
C LEU A 374 -2.84 12.93 -6.42
N SER A 375 -1.75 12.20 -6.22
CA SER A 375 -1.42 11.68 -4.88
C SER A 375 -1.06 12.81 -3.91
N GLU A 376 -0.31 13.81 -4.34
CA GLU A 376 0.01 14.97 -3.50
C GLU A 376 -1.25 15.73 -3.08
N ARG A 377 -2.17 15.91 -4.03
CA ARG A 377 -3.39 16.68 -3.82
C ARG A 377 -4.47 15.93 -3.04
N TYR A 378 -4.65 14.63 -3.28
CA TYR A 378 -5.79 13.87 -2.80
C TYR A 378 -5.47 12.83 -1.72
N ILE A 379 -4.20 12.44 -1.56
CA ILE A 379 -3.77 11.45 -0.57
C ILE A 379 -2.87 12.13 0.44
N THR A 380 -3.45 12.54 1.57
CA THR A 380 -2.77 13.37 2.59
C THR A 380 -2.22 12.56 3.76
N ASP A 381 -2.57 11.28 3.88
CA ASP A 381 -2.16 10.38 4.96
C ASP A 381 -0.92 9.53 4.62
N ARG A 382 -0.37 9.70 3.41
CA ARG A 382 0.84 9.04 2.91
C ARG A 382 1.80 10.05 2.29
N PHE A 383 3.06 9.66 2.11
CA PHE A 383 4.13 10.53 1.64
C PHE A 383 4.66 10.11 0.27
N LEU A 384 5.15 11.09 -0.50
CA LEU A 384 5.90 10.85 -1.72
C LEU A 384 7.29 10.25 -1.42
N PRO A 385 7.86 9.42 -2.29
CA PRO A 385 7.31 8.97 -3.58
C PRO A 385 6.37 7.76 -3.48
N ASP A 386 6.29 7.11 -2.33
CA ASP A 386 5.63 5.80 -2.13
C ASP A 386 4.16 5.81 -2.59
N LYS A 387 3.38 6.81 -2.16
CA LYS A 387 1.97 6.93 -2.57
C LYS A 387 1.77 7.04 -4.08
N ALA A 388 2.70 7.68 -4.80
CA ALA A 388 2.61 7.81 -6.25
C ALA A 388 3.09 6.54 -6.97
N ILE A 389 4.07 5.84 -6.41
CA ILE A 389 4.51 4.52 -6.87
C ILE A 389 3.38 3.51 -6.74
N ASP A 390 2.73 3.47 -5.58
CA ASP A 390 1.59 2.57 -5.32
C ASP A 390 0.45 2.80 -6.31
N LEU A 391 0.12 4.07 -6.64
CA LEU A 391 -0.89 4.38 -7.66
C LEU A 391 -0.51 3.86 -9.03
N MET A 392 0.74 4.02 -9.42
CA MET A 392 1.25 3.53 -10.70
C MET A 392 1.23 2.00 -10.75
N ASP A 393 1.62 1.35 -9.66
CA ASP A 393 1.62 -0.12 -9.52
C ASP A 393 0.20 -0.68 -9.59
N GLU A 394 -0.76 -0.11 -8.84
CA GLU A 394 -2.15 -0.56 -8.84
C GLU A 394 -2.83 -0.32 -10.20
N ALA A 395 -2.59 0.84 -10.85
CA ALA A 395 -3.14 1.10 -12.18
C ALA A 395 -2.58 0.11 -13.22
N ALA A 396 -1.28 -0.18 -13.16
CA ALA A 396 -0.65 -1.16 -14.03
C ALA A 396 -1.16 -2.59 -13.76
N ALA A 397 -1.33 -2.97 -12.50
CA ALA A 397 -1.89 -4.25 -12.09
C ALA A 397 -3.35 -4.41 -12.57
N LYS A 398 -4.17 -3.34 -12.44
CA LYS A 398 -5.55 -3.31 -12.93
C LYS A 398 -5.60 -3.52 -14.44
N LEU A 399 -4.82 -2.76 -15.20
CA LEU A 399 -4.78 -2.87 -16.66
C LEU A 399 -4.31 -4.25 -17.11
N ARG A 400 -3.32 -4.84 -16.44
CA ARG A 400 -2.91 -6.23 -16.67
C ARG A 400 -4.07 -7.20 -16.44
N MET A 401 -4.81 -7.04 -15.34
CA MET A 401 -5.95 -7.90 -15.04
C MET A 401 -7.05 -7.75 -16.09
N GLU A 402 -7.36 -6.53 -16.54
CA GLU A 402 -8.32 -6.27 -17.62
C GLU A 402 -7.89 -6.92 -18.93
N ARG A 403 -6.60 -6.83 -19.28
CA ARG A 403 -6.05 -7.47 -20.48
C ARG A 403 -6.09 -9.00 -20.41
N ASP A 404 -5.77 -9.59 -19.25
CA ASP A 404 -5.74 -11.04 -19.07
C ASP A 404 -7.16 -11.63 -18.90
N SER A 405 -8.14 -10.80 -18.56
CA SER A 405 -9.54 -11.14 -18.36
C SER A 405 -10.34 -11.04 -19.66
N VAL A 406 -11.48 -11.71 -19.68
CA VAL A 406 -12.45 -11.59 -20.74
C VAL A 406 -13.07 -10.18 -20.70
N PRO A 407 -13.20 -9.45 -21.83
CA PRO A 407 -13.85 -8.14 -21.85
C PRO A 407 -15.27 -8.18 -21.26
N GLU A 408 -15.65 -7.12 -20.55
CA GLU A 408 -16.94 -7.04 -19.85
C GLU A 408 -18.12 -7.28 -20.79
N GLU A 409 -18.05 -6.73 -22.01
CA GLU A 409 -19.07 -6.94 -23.03
C GLU A 409 -19.22 -8.42 -23.44
N LEU A 410 -18.10 -9.15 -23.53
CA LEU A 410 -18.14 -10.59 -23.86
C LEU A 410 -18.68 -11.39 -22.68
N ASP A 411 -18.29 -11.09 -21.45
CA ASP A 411 -18.79 -11.74 -20.23
C ASP A 411 -20.32 -11.50 -20.07
N GLU A 412 -20.80 -10.28 -20.36
CA GLU A 412 -22.23 -9.97 -20.31
C GLU A 412 -23.02 -10.73 -21.39
N MET A 413 -22.49 -10.79 -22.63
CA MET A 413 -23.09 -11.59 -23.69
C MET A 413 -23.12 -13.08 -23.34
N GLU A 414 -22.06 -13.61 -22.74
CA GLU A 414 -22.01 -15.01 -22.29
C GLU A 414 -22.99 -15.31 -21.16
N ARG A 415 -23.12 -14.40 -20.20
CA ARG A 415 -24.12 -14.52 -19.11
C ARG A 415 -25.54 -14.51 -19.69
N THR A 416 -25.82 -13.61 -20.63
CA THR A 416 -27.11 -13.50 -21.30
C THR A 416 -27.42 -14.77 -22.10
N LEU A 417 -26.42 -15.29 -22.81
CA LEU A 417 -26.53 -16.55 -23.54
C LEU A 417 -26.89 -17.71 -22.61
N LYS A 418 -26.15 -17.82 -21.52
CA LYS A 418 -26.38 -18.87 -20.50
C LYS A 418 -27.75 -18.74 -19.84
N GLN A 419 -28.22 -17.52 -19.58
CA GLN A 419 -29.57 -17.28 -19.04
C GLN A 419 -30.65 -17.74 -20.01
N LYS A 420 -30.51 -17.42 -21.31
CA LYS A 420 -31.45 -17.87 -22.33
C LYS A 420 -31.43 -19.38 -22.56
N GLU A 421 -30.28 -20.03 -22.47
CA GLU A 421 -30.18 -21.48 -22.51
C GLU A 421 -30.88 -22.14 -21.31
N ILE A 422 -30.77 -21.56 -20.10
CA ILE A 422 -31.50 -22.05 -18.90
C ILE A 422 -33.00 -21.86 -19.09
N GLU A 423 -33.45 -20.69 -19.64
CA GLU A 423 -34.87 -20.40 -19.93
C GLU A 423 -35.41 -21.38 -20.94
N ARG A 424 -34.67 -21.69 -22.02
CA ARG A 424 -35.08 -22.71 -23.00
C ARG A 424 -35.26 -24.08 -22.33
N GLN A 425 -34.34 -24.50 -21.46
CA GLN A 425 -34.46 -25.78 -20.74
C GLN A 425 -35.68 -25.84 -19.81
N ALA A 426 -36.05 -24.71 -19.20
CA ALA A 426 -37.26 -24.64 -18.38
C ALA A 426 -38.52 -24.74 -19.22
N ILE A 427 -38.59 -24.03 -20.36
CA ILE A 427 -39.77 -24.02 -21.25
C ILE A 427 -39.94 -25.34 -22.01
N LEU A 428 -38.86 -26.08 -22.30
CA LEU A 428 -38.96 -27.43 -22.86
C LEU A 428 -39.84 -28.37 -22.02
N ARG A 429 -39.92 -28.16 -20.72
CA ARG A 429 -40.79 -28.92 -19.81
C ARG A 429 -42.25 -28.50 -19.88
N GLU A 430 -42.54 -27.32 -20.41
CA GLU A 430 -43.88 -26.72 -20.52
C GLU A 430 -44.54 -26.94 -21.91
N ASN A 431 -43.81 -27.57 -22.87
CA ASN A 431 -44.30 -27.88 -24.25
C ASN A 431 -44.82 -26.68 -25.08
N ASN A 432 -44.24 -25.48 -24.88
CA ASN A 432 -44.63 -24.30 -25.66
C ASN A 432 -43.69 -24.14 -26.89
N GLN A 433 -44.03 -24.79 -28.00
CA GLN A 433 -43.19 -24.88 -29.19
C GLN A 433 -42.90 -23.51 -29.85
N GLN A 434 -43.80 -22.56 -29.84
CA GLN A 434 -43.58 -21.23 -30.42
C GLN A 434 -42.52 -20.41 -29.67
N LYS A 435 -42.54 -20.51 -28.32
CA LYS A 435 -41.51 -19.86 -27.49
C LYS A 435 -40.15 -20.55 -27.61
N ILE A 436 -40.15 -21.86 -27.78
CA ILE A 436 -38.91 -22.64 -27.96
C ILE A 436 -38.22 -22.22 -29.26
N ASP A 437 -38.96 -22.16 -30.38
CA ASP A 437 -38.44 -21.78 -31.68
C ASP A 437 -37.91 -20.32 -31.71
N GLN A 438 -38.55 -19.42 -30.95
CA GLN A 438 -38.07 -18.03 -30.79
C GLN A 438 -36.78 -17.97 -29.98
N LEU A 439 -36.71 -18.65 -28.85
CA LEU A 439 -35.52 -18.69 -28.01
C LEU A 439 -34.35 -19.38 -28.73
N GLU A 440 -34.58 -20.40 -29.54
CA GLU A 440 -33.54 -21.04 -30.34
C GLU A 440 -32.91 -20.12 -31.37
N LYS A 441 -33.72 -19.24 -32.00
CA LYS A 441 -33.20 -18.21 -32.91
C LYS A 441 -32.37 -17.18 -32.16
N GLU A 442 -32.89 -16.68 -31.04
CA GLU A 442 -32.17 -15.71 -30.23
C GLU A 442 -30.85 -16.28 -29.66
N ILE A 443 -30.85 -17.53 -29.21
CA ILE A 443 -29.65 -18.23 -28.75
C ILE A 443 -28.63 -18.42 -29.87
N ALA A 444 -29.09 -18.81 -31.09
CA ALA A 444 -28.20 -18.95 -32.24
C ALA A 444 -27.55 -17.62 -32.63
N GLU A 445 -28.33 -16.54 -32.74
CA GLU A 445 -27.82 -15.20 -33.06
C GLU A 445 -26.83 -14.69 -31.99
N LEU A 446 -27.14 -14.91 -30.69
CA LEU A 446 -26.26 -14.52 -29.60
C LEU A 446 -24.97 -15.34 -29.60
N LYS A 447 -25.06 -16.65 -29.89
CA LYS A 447 -23.92 -17.55 -29.95
C LYS A 447 -22.96 -17.19 -31.09
N ASP A 448 -23.51 -16.81 -32.25
CA ASP A 448 -22.70 -16.32 -33.36
C ASP A 448 -21.99 -15.02 -33.03
N LYS A 449 -22.66 -14.08 -32.33
CA LYS A 449 -22.04 -12.83 -31.85
C LYS A 449 -20.93 -13.11 -30.82
N VAL A 450 -21.20 -13.95 -29.83
CA VAL A 450 -20.21 -14.35 -28.81
C VAL A 450 -18.98 -14.98 -29.47
N ASN A 451 -19.19 -15.91 -30.40
CA ASN A 451 -18.10 -16.59 -31.10
C ASN A 451 -17.25 -15.62 -31.95
N ALA A 452 -17.90 -14.72 -32.68
CA ALA A 452 -17.22 -13.71 -33.48
C ALA A 452 -16.40 -12.74 -32.62
N PHE A 453 -17.00 -12.28 -31.51
CA PHE A 453 -16.32 -11.38 -30.59
C PHE A 453 -15.14 -12.07 -29.90
N ARG A 454 -15.34 -13.31 -29.44
CA ARG A 454 -14.29 -14.12 -28.81
C ARG A 454 -13.12 -14.36 -29.77
N ALA A 455 -13.39 -14.74 -31.02
CA ALA A 455 -12.34 -14.95 -32.01
C ALA A 455 -11.52 -13.67 -32.27
N ARG A 456 -12.19 -12.49 -32.33
CA ARG A 456 -11.54 -11.20 -32.48
C ARG A 456 -10.66 -10.87 -31.25
N TRP A 457 -11.18 -11.10 -30.03
CA TRP A 457 -10.43 -10.89 -28.79
C TRP A 457 -9.23 -11.81 -28.67
N GLU A 458 -9.37 -13.12 -28.98
CA GLU A 458 -8.27 -14.09 -28.93
C GLU A 458 -7.17 -13.74 -29.95
N ALA A 459 -7.53 -13.24 -31.13
CA ALA A 459 -6.56 -12.81 -32.13
C ALA A 459 -5.75 -11.60 -31.61
N GLN A 460 -6.41 -10.57 -31.10
CA GLN A 460 -5.76 -9.39 -30.54
C GLN A 460 -4.88 -9.76 -29.33
N LYS A 461 -5.36 -10.63 -28.46
CA LYS A 461 -4.58 -11.12 -27.31
C LYS A 461 -3.31 -11.84 -27.75
N GLY A 462 -3.39 -12.66 -28.81
CA GLY A 462 -2.22 -13.35 -29.36
C GLY A 462 -1.15 -12.39 -29.89
N GLU A 463 -1.52 -11.29 -30.55
CA GLU A 463 -0.61 -10.28 -31.04
C GLU A 463 0.06 -9.49 -29.89
N VAL A 464 -0.72 -9.12 -28.85
CA VAL A 464 -0.22 -8.47 -27.66
C VAL A 464 0.76 -9.36 -26.92
N ASP A 465 0.44 -10.65 -26.74
CA ASP A 465 1.34 -11.62 -26.09
C ASP A 465 2.65 -11.80 -26.90
N HIS A 466 2.59 -11.76 -28.22
CA HIS A 466 3.79 -11.82 -29.07
C HIS A 466 4.69 -10.60 -28.87
N ILE A 467 4.12 -9.39 -28.86
CA ILE A 467 4.87 -8.15 -28.54
C ILE A 467 5.55 -8.27 -27.16
N GLN A 468 4.86 -8.84 -26.18
CA GLN A 468 5.42 -9.01 -24.83
C GLN A 468 6.59 -10.02 -24.80
N GLN A 469 6.52 -11.11 -25.56
CA GLN A 469 7.62 -12.05 -25.67
C GLN A 469 8.85 -11.39 -26.27
N ILE A 470 8.68 -10.56 -27.31
CA ILE A 470 9.79 -9.82 -27.92
C ILE A 470 10.41 -8.84 -26.91
N LYS A 471 9.59 -8.10 -26.12
CA LYS A 471 10.08 -7.21 -25.06
C LYS A 471 10.90 -7.95 -24.00
N GLN A 472 10.47 -9.14 -23.56
CA GLN A 472 11.22 -9.96 -22.62
C GLN A 472 12.59 -10.40 -23.20
N GLN A 473 12.65 -10.73 -24.49
CA GLN A 473 13.92 -11.04 -25.16
C GLN A 473 14.84 -9.82 -25.18
N MET A 474 14.29 -8.63 -25.48
CA MET A 474 15.06 -7.37 -25.45
C MET A 474 15.65 -7.08 -24.06
N GLU A 475 14.90 -7.33 -23.00
CA GLU A 475 15.39 -7.14 -21.62
C GLU A 475 16.53 -8.12 -21.29
N GLY A 476 16.37 -9.39 -21.66
CA GLY A 476 17.43 -10.38 -21.52
C GLY A 476 18.72 -9.94 -22.23
N LEU A 477 18.60 -9.41 -23.44
CA LEU A 477 19.73 -8.89 -24.22
C LEU A 477 20.33 -7.61 -23.61
N LYS A 478 19.54 -6.71 -23.04
CA LYS A 478 20.05 -5.54 -22.31
C LYS A 478 20.91 -5.97 -21.12
N LEU A 479 20.42 -6.92 -20.30
CA LEU A 479 21.18 -7.48 -19.18
C LEU A 479 22.47 -8.18 -19.63
N GLU A 480 22.40 -8.90 -20.74
CA GLU A 480 23.61 -9.53 -21.37
C GLU A 480 24.60 -8.47 -21.81
N ALA A 481 24.16 -7.40 -22.48
CA ALA A 481 24.98 -6.29 -22.86
C ALA A 481 25.70 -5.61 -21.70
N GLU A 482 24.98 -5.38 -20.58
CA GLU A 482 25.58 -4.85 -19.36
C GLU A 482 26.62 -5.77 -18.74
N ARG A 483 26.40 -7.08 -18.76
CA ARG A 483 27.41 -8.07 -18.33
C ARG A 483 28.64 -8.06 -19.24
N ALA A 484 28.43 -8.08 -20.53
CA ALA A 484 29.50 -8.03 -21.52
C ALA A 484 30.32 -6.72 -21.40
N GLU A 485 29.68 -5.59 -21.11
CA GLU A 485 30.33 -4.30 -20.88
C GLU A 485 31.23 -4.34 -19.62
N ARG A 486 30.74 -4.95 -18.54
CA ARG A 486 31.52 -5.17 -17.29
C ARG A 486 32.71 -6.10 -17.51
N GLU A 487 32.57 -7.09 -18.39
CA GLU A 487 33.64 -8.04 -18.77
C GLU A 487 34.61 -7.47 -19.82
N GLY A 488 34.35 -6.25 -20.32
CA GLY A 488 35.17 -5.59 -21.35
C GLY A 488 35.00 -6.13 -22.77
N ASN A 489 33.94 -6.91 -23.00
CA ASN A 489 33.63 -7.47 -24.33
C ASN A 489 32.77 -6.49 -25.14
N TYR A 490 33.40 -5.41 -25.60
CA TYR A 490 32.75 -4.35 -26.37
C TYR A 490 32.21 -4.79 -27.71
N GLN A 491 32.78 -5.87 -28.29
CA GLN A 491 32.28 -6.42 -29.55
C GLN A 491 30.87 -6.98 -29.37
N ARG A 492 30.67 -7.79 -28.33
CA ARG A 492 29.34 -8.36 -28.02
C ARG A 492 28.33 -7.28 -27.66
N VAL A 493 28.75 -6.23 -26.94
CA VAL A 493 27.91 -5.06 -26.65
C VAL A 493 27.43 -4.37 -27.92
N ALA A 494 28.32 -4.18 -28.89
CA ALA A 494 27.96 -3.56 -30.16
C ALA A 494 27.00 -4.43 -30.98
N GLU A 495 27.22 -5.74 -31.03
CA GLU A 495 26.33 -6.71 -31.72
C GLU A 495 24.91 -6.64 -31.12
N ILE A 496 24.80 -6.65 -29.79
CA ILE A 496 23.49 -6.58 -29.09
C ILE A 496 22.84 -5.23 -29.33
N ARG A 497 23.52 -4.11 -29.05
CA ARG A 497 22.91 -2.77 -29.08
C ARG A 497 22.53 -2.31 -30.48
N TYR A 498 23.39 -2.56 -31.49
CA TYR A 498 23.18 -2.07 -32.86
C TYR A 498 22.59 -3.12 -33.81
N GLY A 499 22.63 -4.39 -33.46
CA GLY A 499 22.11 -5.50 -34.26
C GLY A 499 20.80 -6.04 -33.68
N GLU A 500 20.89 -6.86 -32.62
CA GLU A 500 19.78 -7.67 -32.10
C GLU A 500 18.64 -6.81 -31.51
N LEU A 501 18.96 -5.81 -30.68
CA LEU A 501 17.94 -4.93 -30.10
C LEU A 501 17.22 -4.09 -31.16
N LYS A 502 17.91 -3.64 -32.18
CA LYS A 502 17.31 -2.88 -33.29
C LYS A 502 16.35 -3.73 -34.11
N GLN A 503 16.74 -4.96 -34.43
CA GLN A 503 15.87 -5.89 -35.15
C GLN A 503 14.58 -6.20 -34.37
N LEU A 504 14.68 -6.43 -33.06
CA LEU A 504 13.52 -6.68 -32.21
C LEU A 504 12.63 -5.43 -32.09
N GLN A 505 13.21 -4.24 -32.04
CA GLN A 505 12.46 -2.99 -32.03
C GLN A 505 11.69 -2.79 -33.36
N ASP A 506 12.32 -3.03 -34.50
CA ASP A 506 11.65 -2.94 -35.81
C ASP A 506 10.52 -3.97 -35.94
N GLN A 507 10.65 -5.15 -35.34
CA GLN A 507 9.56 -6.15 -35.27
C GLN A 507 8.38 -5.64 -34.44
N ILE A 508 8.63 -5.06 -33.26
CA ILE A 508 7.57 -4.47 -32.42
C ILE A 508 6.84 -3.36 -33.18
N ASP A 509 7.57 -2.47 -33.86
CA ASP A 509 6.97 -1.35 -34.58
C ASP A 509 6.13 -1.83 -35.78
N THR A 510 6.52 -2.93 -36.41
CA THR A 510 5.74 -3.55 -37.49
C THR A 510 4.46 -4.19 -36.94
N LEU A 511 4.54 -4.95 -35.84
CA LEU A 511 3.38 -5.57 -35.20
C LEU A 511 2.38 -4.50 -34.69
N ARG A 512 2.87 -3.42 -34.11
CA ARG A 512 2.02 -2.31 -33.67
C ARG A 512 1.26 -1.66 -34.81
N LYS A 513 1.93 -1.38 -35.93
CA LYS A 513 1.25 -0.83 -37.10
C LYS A 513 0.15 -1.77 -37.60
N HIS A 514 0.39 -3.07 -37.57
CA HIS A 514 -0.60 -4.06 -37.95
C HIS A 514 -1.83 -4.04 -37.02
N VAL A 515 -1.56 -3.97 -35.72
CA VAL A 515 -2.62 -3.84 -34.70
C VAL A 515 -3.44 -2.56 -34.89
N ASP A 516 -2.78 -1.41 -35.11
CA ASP A 516 -3.43 -0.11 -35.31
C ASP A 516 -4.24 -0.05 -36.61
N GLU A 517 -3.76 -0.68 -37.70
CA GLU A 517 -4.44 -0.71 -39.00
C GLU A 517 -5.69 -1.62 -38.98
N GLU A 518 -5.65 -2.75 -38.29
CA GLU A 518 -6.80 -3.66 -38.16
C GLU A 518 -7.89 -3.16 -37.20
N GLN A 519 -7.55 -2.29 -36.27
CA GLN A 519 -8.45 -1.88 -35.19
C GLN A 519 -9.50 -0.82 -35.59
N GLY A 520 -9.36 -0.09 -36.71
CA GLY A 520 -10.37 0.88 -37.20
C GLY A 520 -10.91 1.85 -36.13
N GLY A 521 -10.21 2.06 -35.01
CA GLY A 521 -10.55 2.97 -33.93
C GLY A 521 -11.15 2.36 -32.66
N GLU A 522 -11.42 1.06 -32.57
CA GLU A 522 -11.94 0.40 -31.36
C GLU A 522 -11.00 -0.74 -30.91
N ALA A 523 -10.00 -0.40 -30.12
CA ALA A 523 -9.15 -1.38 -29.44
C ALA A 523 -9.92 -2.06 -28.31
N LEU A 524 -10.10 -3.38 -28.40
CA LEU A 524 -10.71 -4.19 -27.32
C LEU A 524 -9.77 -4.38 -26.12
N ILE A 525 -8.46 -4.27 -26.35
CA ILE A 525 -7.43 -4.45 -25.35
C ILE A 525 -6.60 -3.17 -25.23
N ARG A 526 -6.64 -2.52 -24.09
CA ARG A 526 -5.78 -1.38 -23.77
C ARG A 526 -4.44 -1.88 -23.26
N GLU A 527 -3.35 -1.31 -23.76
CA GLU A 527 -1.98 -1.68 -23.36
C GLU A 527 -1.27 -0.61 -22.54
N GLU A 528 -1.83 0.60 -22.45
CA GLU A 528 -1.17 1.75 -21.88
C GLU A 528 -1.93 2.28 -20.68
N VAL A 529 -1.22 2.45 -19.57
CA VAL A 529 -1.72 3.15 -18.39
C VAL A 529 -1.69 4.64 -18.67
N THR A 530 -2.84 5.27 -18.55
CA THR A 530 -3.05 6.70 -18.80
C THR A 530 -3.25 7.49 -17.49
N ALA A 531 -3.29 8.82 -17.59
CA ALA A 531 -3.65 9.68 -16.48
C ALA A 531 -5.05 9.39 -15.91
N ASP A 532 -5.98 8.95 -16.79
CA ASP A 532 -7.35 8.60 -16.37
C ASP A 532 -7.39 7.31 -15.53
N ASP A 533 -6.55 6.33 -15.84
CA ASP A 533 -6.44 5.10 -15.04
C ASP A 533 -5.91 5.42 -13.62
N ILE A 534 -4.92 6.30 -13.52
CA ILE A 534 -4.43 6.81 -12.24
C ILE A 534 -5.54 7.55 -11.49
N ALA A 535 -6.28 8.42 -12.17
CA ALA A 535 -7.39 9.16 -11.56
C ALA A 535 -8.49 8.22 -11.04
N GLU A 536 -8.73 7.10 -11.72
CA GLU A 536 -9.69 6.10 -11.28
C GLU A 536 -9.22 5.38 -10.01
N VAL A 537 -7.93 5.03 -9.92
CA VAL A 537 -7.36 4.42 -8.70
C VAL A 537 -7.45 5.41 -7.54
N VAL A 538 -7.08 6.68 -7.75
CA VAL A 538 -7.23 7.72 -6.74
C VAL A 538 -8.69 7.86 -6.30
N SER A 539 -9.62 7.82 -7.24
CA SER A 539 -11.06 7.88 -6.94
C SER A 539 -11.52 6.72 -6.05
N ARG A 540 -10.97 5.53 -6.28
CA ARG A 540 -11.27 4.34 -5.48
C ARG A 540 -10.71 4.45 -4.05
N TRP A 541 -9.50 4.95 -3.90
CA TRP A 541 -8.85 5.08 -2.59
C TRP A 541 -9.49 6.18 -1.74
N THR A 542 -9.80 7.30 -2.36
CA THR A 542 -10.28 8.50 -1.66
C THR A 542 -11.80 8.61 -1.61
N GLY A 543 -12.50 7.87 -2.47
CA GLY A 543 -13.94 8.03 -2.67
C GLY A 543 -14.31 9.29 -3.45
N ILE A 544 -13.34 10.02 -4.01
CA ILE A 544 -13.53 11.26 -4.76
C ILE A 544 -13.57 10.92 -6.26
N PRO A 545 -14.59 11.33 -7.02
CA PRO A 545 -14.70 11.01 -8.45
C PRO A 545 -13.71 11.84 -9.31
N VAL A 546 -12.40 11.62 -9.11
CA VAL A 546 -11.31 12.39 -9.73
C VAL A 546 -11.32 12.27 -11.26
N SER A 547 -11.65 11.12 -11.81
CA SER A 547 -11.73 10.88 -13.26
C SER A 547 -12.72 11.80 -13.97
N ARG A 548 -13.84 12.13 -13.32
CA ARG A 548 -14.81 13.10 -13.84
C ARG A 548 -14.38 14.53 -13.65
N MET A 549 -13.44 14.80 -12.75
CA MET A 549 -12.96 16.16 -12.47
C MET A 549 -11.90 16.64 -13.46
N LEU A 550 -11.08 15.76 -14.03
CA LEU A 550 -9.96 16.14 -14.91
C LEU A 550 -10.41 16.68 -16.28
N GLN A 551 -11.43 16.07 -16.90
CA GLN A 551 -11.89 16.48 -18.25
C GLN A 551 -12.82 17.69 -18.26
N SER A 552 -13.51 17.97 -17.17
CA SER A 552 -14.57 18.98 -17.13
C SER A 552 -14.34 20.13 -16.13
N GLU A 553 -13.23 20.14 -15.40
CA GLU A 553 -13.04 21.18 -14.36
C GLU A 553 -13.08 22.62 -14.92
N ARG A 554 -12.46 22.84 -16.08
CA ARG A 554 -12.48 24.15 -16.72
C ARG A 554 -13.87 24.54 -17.23
N GLU A 555 -14.55 23.64 -17.90
CA GLU A 555 -15.90 23.88 -18.43
C GLU A 555 -16.93 23.99 -17.30
N LYS A 556 -16.84 23.11 -16.30
CA LYS A 556 -17.69 23.18 -15.11
C LYS A 556 -17.53 24.52 -14.37
N LEU A 557 -16.31 24.98 -14.16
CA LEU A 557 -16.08 26.24 -13.47
C LEU A 557 -16.58 27.45 -14.26
N LEU A 558 -16.61 27.36 -15.59
CA LEU A 558 -17.17 28.41 -16.46
C LEU A 558 -18.70 28.46 -16.40
N HIS A 559 -19.38 27.31 -16.22
CA HIS A 559 -20.83 27.19 -16.15
C HIS A 559 -21.38 26.98 -14.73
N LEU A 560 -20.57 27.25 -13.71
CA LEU A 560 -20.92 27.01 -12.31
C LEU A 560 -22.18 27.80 -11.89
N GLU A 561 -22.33 29.05 -12.33
CA GLU A 561 -23.49 29.88 -12.02
C GLU A 561 -24.79 29.25 -12.59
N ASP A 562 -24.77 28.86 -13.85
CA ASP A 562 -25.96 28.29 -14.54
C ASP A 562 -26.44 27.02 -13.82
N GLU A 563 -25.51 26.21 -13.38
CA GLU A 563 -25.84 24.97 -12.66
C GLU A 563 -26.37 25.21 -11.25
N LEU A 564 -25.79 26.19 -10.54
CA LEU A 564 -26.28 26.54 -9.20
C LEU A 564 -27.68 27.15 -9.26
N HIS A 565 -27.98 27.95 -10.30
CA HIS A 565 -29.32 28.51 -10.53
C HIS A 565 -30.40 27.44 -10.81
N LYS A 566 -30.04 26.25 -11.28
CA LYS A 566 -31.00 25.14 -11.43
C LYS A 566 -31.56 24.65 -10.09
N ARG A 567 -30.81 24.85 -8.98
CA ARG A 567 -31.22 24.40 -7.64
C ARG A 567 -31.57 25.55 -6.69
N VAL A 568 -30.90 26.68 -6.84
CA VAL A 568 -31.06 27.86 -5.98
C VAL A 568 -31.73 28.97 -6.78
N ILE A 569 -32.94 29.29 -6.43
CA ILE A 569 -33.73 30.31 -7.10
C ILE A 569 -33.50 31.68 -6.46
N GLY A 570 -33.27 32.70 -7.26
CA GLY A 570 -32.86 34.03 -6.83
C GLY A 570 -31.40 33.97 -6.30
N GLN A 571 -31.03 34.95 -5.50
CA GLN A 571 -29.72 35.00 -4.83
C GLN A 571 -28.52 35.17 -5.81
N ASP A 572 -28.73 35.88 -6.92
CA ASP A 572 -27.74 36.01 -8.00
C ASP A 572 -26.40 36.56 -7.46
N GLU A 573 -26.42 37.57 -6.61
CA GLU A 573 -25.22 38.13 -5.98
C GLU A 573 -24.46 37.11 -5.14
N ALA A 574 -25.20 36.23 -4.43
CA ALA A 574 -24.61 35.22 -3.59
C ALA A 574 -23.95 34.10 -4.44
N ILE A 575 -24.59 33.71 -5.52
CA ILE A 575 -24.07 32.70 -6.45
C ILE A 575 -22.83 33.22 -7.15
N ASP A 576 -22.86 34.46 -7.67
CA ASP A 576 -21.73 35.13 -8.32
C ASP A 576 -20.50 35.23 -7.39
N ALA A 577 -20.70 35.70 -6.15
CA ALA A 577 -19.64 35.80 -5.17
C ALA A 577 -18.96 34.48 -4.86
N VAL A 578 -19.75 33.41 -4.67
CA VAL A 578 -19.27 32.05 -4.43
C VAL A 578 -18.51 31.53 -5.65
N CYS A 579 -19.07 31.68 -6.86
CA CYS A 579 -18.43 31.22 -8.09
C CYS A 579 -17.09 31.90 -8.33
N ASN A 580 -17.02 33.21 -8.12
CA ASN A 580 -15.79 33.99 -8.29
C ASN A 580 -14.70 33.57 -7.29
N ALA A 581 -15.04 33.29 -6.04
CA ALA A 581 -14.09 32.84 -5.05
C ALA A 581 -13.55 31.43 -5.38
N VAL A 582 -14.43 30.51 -5.77
CA VAL A 582 -14.04 29.16 -6.20
C VAL A 582 -13.14 29.22 -7.44
N ARG A 583 -13.47 30.05 -8.42
CA ARG A 583 -12.63 30.25 -9.62
C ARG A 583 -11.25 30.80 -9.28
N ARG A 584 -11.14 31.81 -8.41
CA ARG A 584 -9.85 32.37 -7.98
C ARG A 584 -8.96 31.30 -7.35
N SER A 585 -9.52 30.50 -6.44
CA SER A 585 -8.80 29.42 -5.80
C SER A 585 -8.32 28.37 -6.80
N ARG A 586 -9.20 27.94 -7.72
CA ARG A 586 -8.87 26.93 -8.74
C ARG A 586 -7.91 27.43 -9.81
N ALA A 587 -7.86 28.73 -10.06
CA ALA A 587 -6.89 29.37 -10.94
C ALA A 587 -5.50 29.55 -10.30
N GLY A 588 -5.32 29.13 -9.02
CA GLY A 588 -4.05 29.31 -8.29
C GLY A 588 -3.75 30.74 -7.88
N LEU A 589 -4.77 31.60 -7.87
CA LEU A 589 -4.64 33.06 -7.51
C LEU A 589 -4.92 33.30 -6.02
N GLN A 590 -4.94 32.27 -5.20
CA GLN A 590 -5.14 32.31 -3.75
C GLN A 590 -3.98 31.63 -3.03
N ASP A 591 -3.77 31.94 -1.74
CA ASP A 591 -2.74 31.27 -0.93
C ASP A 591 -3.01 29.76 -0.86
N PRO A 592 -2.09 28.90 -1.31
CA PRO A 592 -2.27 27.45 -1.33
C PRO A 592 -2.37 26.83 0.07
N LYS A 593 -2.06 27.57 1.12
CA LYS A 593 -2.19 27.10 2.50
C LYS A 593 -3.61 27.24 3.06
N ARG A 594 -4.49 28.00 2.43
CA ARG A 594 -5.86 28.26 2.92
C ARG A 594 -6.86 27.26 2.31
N PRO A 595 -8.06 27.10 2.92
CA PRO A 595 -9.18 26.39 2.29
C PRO A 595 -9.52 26.96 0.90
N ILE A 596 -10.20 26.16 0.04
CA ILE A 596 -10.63 26.59 -1.30
C ILE A 596 -11.40 27.93 -1.23
N ALA A 597 -12.32 28.04 -0.28
CA ALA A 597 -13.05 29.26 0.00
C ALA A 597 -13.68 29.21 1.40
N SER A 598 -13.95 30.36 1.98
CA SER A 598 -14.60 30.53 3.27
C SER A 598 -15.68 31.61 3.21
N PHE A 599 -16.90 31.27 3.58
CA PHE A 599 -18.06 32.18 3.47
C PHE A 599 -18.86 32.26 4.74
N ILE A 600 -19.43 33.44 4.98
CA ILE A 600 -20.53 33.61 5.95
C ILE A 600 -21.80 33.99 5.17
N PHE A 601 -22.84 33.14 5.25
CA PHE A 601 -24.14 33.40 4.65
C PHE A 601 -25.11 34.00 5.68
N LEU A 602 -25.47 35.25 5.47
CA LEU A 602 -26.41 35.97 6.30
C LEU A 602 -27.82 35.99 5.69
N GLY A 603 -28.85 36.05 6.51
CA GLY A 603 -30.22 36.14 6.05
C GLY A 603 -31.22 35.32 6.88
N THR A 604 -32.49 35.56 6.66
CA THR A 604 -33.57 34.86 7.36
C THR A 604 -33.61 33.35 7.03
N THR A 605 -34.42 32.62 7.80
CA THR A 605 -34.56 31.17 7.57
C THR A 605 -35.32 30.91 6.25
N GLY A 606 -34.96 29.88 5.52
CA GLY A 606 -35.68 29.42 4.32
C GLY A 606 -35.35 30.18 3.01
N VAL A 607 -34.31 31.04 2.99
CA VAL A 607 -33.88 31.80 1.79
C VAL A 607 -32.91 31.06 0.85
N GLY A 608 -32.50 29.83 1.23
CA GLY A 608 -31.67 29.00 0.36
C GLY A 608 -30.22 28.80 0.78
N LYS A 609 -29.76 29.32 1.95
CA LYS A 609 -28.37 29.21 2.45
C LYS A 609 -27.82 27.76 2.45
N THR A 610 -28.55 26.85 3.07
CA THR A 610 -28.16 25.41 3.14
C THR A 610 -28.28 24.73 1.79
N GLU A 611 -29.25 25.14 0.95
CA GLU A 611 -29.42 24.55 -0.39
C GLU A 611 -28.27 24.94 -1.33
N LEU A 612 -27.74 26.16 -1.22
CA LEU A 612 -26.56 26.57 -1.96
C LEU A 612 -25.31 25.74 -1.55
N ALA A 613 -25.14 25.46 -0.25
CA ALA A 613 -24.07 24.61 0.23
C ALA A 613 -24.18 23.18 -0.33
N LYS A 614 -25.40 22.63 -0.40
CA LYS A 614 -25.67 21.32 -1.01
C LYS A 614 -25.45 21.30 -2.51
N ALA A 615 -25.91 22.32 -3.21
CA ALA A 615 -25.70 22.47 -4.65
C ALA A 615 -24.21 22.55 -5.00
N LEU A 616 -23.41 23.28 -4.19
CA LEU A 616 -21.97 23.33 -4.33
C LEU A 616 -21.31 21.96 -4.11
N ALA A 617 -21.72 21.24 -3.08
CA ALA A 617 -21.19 19.89 -2.82
C ALA A 617 -21.50 18.96 -3.98
N GLU A 618 -22.75 18.93 -4.47
CA GLU A 618 -23.14 18.10 -5.60
C GLU A 618 -22.37 18.46 -6.88
N TYR A 619 -22.25 19.74 -7.17
CA TYR A 619 -21.63 20.14 -8.43
C TYR A 619 -20.10 20.03 -8.44
N LEU A 620 -19.44 20.48 -7.37
CA LEU A 620 -17.98 20.48 -7.30
C LEU A 620 -17.41 19.10 -6.98
N PHE A 621 -18.14 18.31 -6.18
CA PHE A 621 -17.67 17.00 -5.70
C PHE A 621 -18.53 15.85 -6.21
N ASN A 622 -19.49 16.11 -7.11
CA ASN A 622 -20.41 15.14 -7.75
C ASN A 622 -21.23 14.28 -6.77
N ASP A 623 -21.34 14.69 -5.52
CA ASP A 623 -22.13 14.00 -4.49
C ASP A 623 -22.62 15.00 -3.44
N GLU A 624 -23.93 15.07 -3.24
CA GLU A 624 -24.55 15.89 -2.19
C GLU A 624 -24.09 15.46 -0.78
N ASN A 625 -23.69 14.19 -0.61
CA ASN A 625 -23.20 13.67 0.67
C ASN A 625 -21.77 14.16 1.00
N MET A 626 -21.08 14.84 0.08
CA MET A 626 -19.81 15.52 0.36
C MET A 626 -20.03 16.84 1.13
N LEU A 627 -21.14 16.95 1.83
CA LEU A 627 -21.46 18.02 2.76
C LEU A 627 -21.37 17.50 4.21
N THR A 628 -20.47 18.07 4.99
CA THR A 628 -20.40 17.86 6.44
C THR A 628 -21.12 19.00 7.14
N ARG A 629 -22.28 18.74 7.72
CA ARG A 629 -23.06 19.74 8.46
C ARG A 629 -22.82 19.59 9.96
N ILE A 630 -22.46 20.70 10.59
CA ILE A 630 -22.27 20.80 12.04
C ILE A 630 -23.18 21.92 12.55
N ASP A 631 -24.14 21.56 13.42
CA ASP A 631 -25.06 22.50 14.02
C ASP A 631 -24.44 23.17 15.25
N MET A 632 -24.18 24.46 15.18
CA MET A 632 -23.50 25.20 16.25
C MET A 632 -24.36 25.37 17.49
N SER A 633 -25.67 25.10 17.42
CA SER A 633 -26.52 25.10 18.61
C SER A 633 -26.16 23.99 19.63
N GLU A 634 -25.44 22.95 19.19
CA GLU A 634 -24.88 21.88 20.03
C GLU A 634 -23.54 22.27 20.69
N TYR A 635 -22.94 23.42 20.29
CA TYR A 635 -21.60 23.85 20.69
C TYR A 635 -21.60 25.18 21.44
N GLN A 636 -22.64 25.41 22.23
CA GLN A 636 -22.78 26.63 23.02
C GLN A 636 -21.92 26.64 24.29
N GLU A 637 -21.57 25.48 24.81
CA GLU A 637 -20.79 25.32 26.03
C GLU A 637 -19.31 25.04 25.70
N LYS A 638 -18.41 25.48 26.58
CA LYS A 638 -16.96 25.32 26.43
C LYS A 638 -16.53 23.87 26.25
N PHE A 639 -17.16 22.94 26.99
CA PHE A 639 -16.85 21.52 26.87
C PHE A 639 -17.30 20.91 25.55
N SER A 640 -18.29 21.48 24.89
CA SER A 640 -18.74 20.99 23.58
C SER A 640 -17.70 21.25 22.48
N VAL A 641 -16.85 22.30 22.64
CA VAL A 641 -15.79 22.61 21.66
C VAL A 641 -14.78 21.47 21.51
N THR A 642 -14.50 20.76 22.62
CA THR A 642 -13.61 19.58 22.57
C THR A 642 -14.15 18.44 21.70
N ARG A 643 -15.46 18.37 21.47
CA ARG A 643 -16.08 17.39 20.57
C ARG A 643 -15.74 17.66 19.10
N LEU A 644 -15.38 18.90 18.73
CA LEU A 644 -14.96 19.23 17.35
C LEU A 644 -13.57 18.65 17.03
N ILE A 645 -12.64 18.73 17.97
CA ILE A 645 -11.23 18.37 17.80
C ILE A 645 -10.93 16.99 18.40
N GLY A 646 -11.71 16.57 19.39
CA GLY A 646 -11.52 15.39 20.24
C GLY A 646 -11.13 15.76 21.67
N ALA A 647 -11.50 14.90 22.62
CA ALA A 647 -11.22 15.09 24.03
C ALA A 647 -9.71 14.95 24.33
N PRO A 648 -9.13 15.74 25.26
CA PRO A 648 -7.72 15.58 25.68
C PRO A 648 -7.46 14.20 26.31
N PRO A 649 -6.19 13.75 26.36
CA PRO A 649 -5.83 12.49 27.02
C PRO A 649 -6.33 12.43 28.47
N GLY A 650 -6.96 11.33 28.83
CA GLY A 650 -7.51 11.11 30.19
C GLY A 650 -8.96 11.54 30.40
N TYR A 651 -9.62 12.13 29.40
CA TYR A 651 -11.05 12.46 29.45
C TYR A 651 -11.89 11.42 28.68
N VAL A 652 -13.15 11.27 29.09
CA VAL A 652 -14.13 10.39 28.44
C VAL A 652 -14.32 10.86 26.98
N GLY A 653 -14.25 9.91 26.03
CA GLY A 653 -14.36 10.19 24.59
C GLY A 653 -13.02 10.45 23.87
N TYR A 654 -11.88 10.28 24.53
CA TYR A 654 -10.56 10.44 23.90
C TYR A 654 -10.36 9.53 22.66
N ASP A 655 -10.87 8.30 22.71
CA ASP A 655 -10.72 7.32 21.63
C ASP A 655 -11.63 7.60 20.42
N GLU A 656 -12.72 8.34 20.58
CA GLU A 656 -13.72 8.60 19.54
C GLU A 656 -13.26 9.61 18.48
N GLY A 657 -12.24 10.43 18.78
CA GLY A 657 -11.79 11.50 17.89
C GLY A 657 -12.76 12.69 17.82
N GLY A 658 -12.37 13.77 17.14
CA GLY A 658 -13.21 14.96 17.00
C GLY A 658 -14.19 14.84 15.82
N GLN A 659 -15.41 15.32 15.99
CA GLN A 659 -16.44 15.25 14.94
C GLN A 659 -16.01 15.98 13.65
N LEU A 660 -15.45 17.18 13.77
CA LEU A 660 -14.96 17.95 12.64
C LEU A 660 -13.72 17.31 12.03
N THR A 661 -12.72 16.98 12.85
CA THR A 661 -11.45 16.44 12.39
C THR A 661 -11.60 15.07 11.73
N GLU A 662 -12.42 14.17 12.30
CA GLU A 662 -12.69 12.86 11.70
C GLU A 662 -13.54 12.96 10.41
N ALA A 663 -14.51 13.88 10.36
CA ALA A 663 -15.33 14.09 9.18
C ALA A 663 -14.48 14.56 7.98
N VAL A 664 -13.61 15.56 8.19
CA VAL A 664 -12.73 16.09 7.15
C VAL A 664 -11.62 15.09 6.80
N ARG A 665 -11.09 14.37 7.77
CA ARG A 665 -10.11 13.31 7.49
C ARG A 665 -10.69 12.21 6.58
N ARG A 666 -11.95 11.85 6.77
CA ARG A 666 -12.66 10.86 5.92
C ARG A 666 -13.09 11.44 4.58
N LYS A 667 -13.38 12.75 4.52
CA LYS A 667 -13.83 13.46 3.34
C LYS A 667 -13.03 14.75 3.16
N PRO A 668 -11.76 14.66 2.75
CA PRO A 668 -10.88 15.83 2.64
C PRO A 668 -11.31 16.79 1.52
N TYR A 669 -12.15 16.31 0.60
CA TYR A 669 -12.84 17.09 -0.43
C TYR A 669 -14.31 17.20 -0.07
N SER A 670 -14.70 18.26 0.60
CA SER A 670 -16.08 18.45 1.05
C SER A 670 -16.42 19.90 1.30
N VAL A 671 -17.70 20.17 1.36
CA VAL A 671 -18.22 21.42 1.93
C VAL A 671 -18.45 21.19 3.43
N VAL A 672 -17.84 22.02 4.26
CA VAL A 672 -18.06 22.01 5.71
C VAL A 672 -19.00 23.16 6.05
N LEU A 673 -20.20 22.82 6.49
CA LEU A 673 -21.25 23.76 6.82
C LEU A 673 -21.39 23.88 8.34
N PHE A 674 -21.06 25.02 8.89
CA PHE A 674 -21.37 25.38 10.27
C PHE A 674 -22.69 26.16 10.30
N ASP A 675 -23.73 25.50 10.78
CA ASP A 675 -25.07 26.08 10.78
C ASP A 675 -25.32 26.86 12.09
N GLU A 676 -25.94 28.04 11.99
CA GLU A 676 -26.24 28.94 13.12
C GLU A 676 -24.98 29.33 13.93
N ILE A 677 -23.95 29.82 13.23
CA ILE A 677 -22.63 30.12 13.81
C ILE A 677 -22.68 31.13 14.96
N GLU A 678 -23.69 32.00 15.00
CA GLU A 678 -23.94 32.97 16.07
C GLU A 678 -24.23 32.34 17.42
N LYS A 679 -24.58 31.04 17.45
CA LYS A 679 -24.85 30.28 18.68
C LYS A 679 -23.61 29.61 19.28
N ALA A 680 -22.51 29.60 18.52
CA ALA A 680 -21.29 28.93 18.91
C ALA A 680 -20.59 29.61 20.10
N HIS A 681 -19.94 28.79 20.94
CA HIS A 681 -19.06 29.31 21.99
C HIS A 681 -17.86 30.05 21.37
N PRO A 682 -17.35 31.14 21.97
CA PRO A 682 -16.21 31.91 21.45
C PRO A 682 -14.95 31.09 21.14
N ASP A 683 -14.72 29.99 21.84
CA ASP A 683 -13.56 29.12 21.60
C ASP A 683 -13.65 28.36 20.26
N VAL A 684 -14.85 28.20 19.68
CA VAL A 684 -15.02 27.64 18.33
C VAL A 684 -14.35 28.53 17.30
N PHE A 685 -14.50 29.86 17.43
CA PHE A 685 -13.87 30.82 16.52
C PHE A 685 -12.34 30.75 16.60
N ASN A 686 -11.77 30.57 17.79
CA ASN A 686 -10.33 30.40 17.97
C ASN A 686 -9.80 29.14 17.25
N THR A 687 -10.57 28.06 17.28
CA THR A 687 -10.26 26.81 16.56
C THR A 687 -10.34 27.00 15.05
N LEU A 688 -11.39 27.68 14.59
CA LEU A 688 -11.59 27.94 13.15
C LEU A 688 -10.57 28.93 12.59
N LEU A 689 -10.00 29.83 13.37
CA LEU A 689 -8.91 30.70 12.91
C LEU A 689 -7.74 29.92 12.39
N GLN A 690 -7.34 28.83 13.06
CA GLN A 690 -6.24 27.98 12.58
C GLN A 690 -6.58 27.32 11.24
N VAL A 691 -7.83 26.90 11.06
CA VAL A 691 -8.31 26.32 9.79
C VAL A 691 -8.29 27.35 8.67
N LEU A 692 -8.75 28.58 8.94
CA LEU A 692 -8.84 29.63 7.95
C LEU A 692 -7.47 30.22 7.54
N ASP A 693 -6.47 30.20 8.44
CA ASP A 693 -5.13 30.72 8.18
C ASP A 693 -4.21 29.69 7.56
N ASP A 694 -4.11 28.53 8.20
CA ASP A 694 -3.13 27.48 7.85
C ASP A 694 -3.76 26.33 7.03
N GLY A 695 -5.09 26.30 6.85
CA GLY A 695 -5.81 25.21 6.18
C GLY A 695 -5.61 23.87 6.86
N ARG A 696 -5.33 23.86 8.16
CA ARG A 696 -5.07 22.61 8.91
C ARG A 696 -5.53 22.72 10.36
N LEU A 697 -5.80 21.57 10.95
CA LEU A 697 -6.17 21.47 12.36
C LEU A 697 -5.56 20.19 12.95
N THR A 698 -4.93 20.32 14.13
CA THR A 698 -4.38 19.15 14.83
C THR A 698 -5.44 18.53 15.72
N ASP A 699 -5.70 17.24 15.59
CA ASP A 699 -6.65 16.51 16.43
C ASP A 699 -6.06 16.18 17.82
N ASN A 700 -6.89 15.61 18.70
CA ASN A 700 -6.49 15.21 20.05
C ASN A 700 -5.43 14.09 20.11
N LYS A 701 -5.21 13.38 19.00
CA LYS A 701 -4.18 12.34 18.85
C LYS A 701 -2.88 12.87 18.25
N GLY A 702 -2.78 14.19 18.05
CA GLY A 702 -1.62 14.85 17.45
C GLY A 702 -1.55 14.72 15.93
N ARG A 703 -2.60 14.21 15.26
CA ARG A 703 -2.63 14.07 13.81
C ARG A 703 -3.03 15.37 13.16
N LEU A 704 -2.34 15.74 12.09
CA LEU A 704 -2.65 16.91 11.29
C LEU A 704 -3.79 16.57 10.31
N VAL A 705 -4.89 17.33 10.35
CA VAL A 705 -6.02 17.21 9.43
C VAL A 705 -5.99 18.37 8.47
N ASP A 706 -6.00 18.07 7.17
CA ASP A 706 -5.89 19.02 6.08
C ASP A 706 -7.25 19.51 5.62
N PHE A 707 -7.46 20.83 5.63
CA PHE A 707 -8.67 21.54 5.19
C PHE A 707 -8.47 22.31 3.87
N LYS A 708 -7.29 22.25 3.24
CA LYS A 708 -6.98 23.05 2.04
C LYS A 708 -7.91 22.75 0.86
N ASN A 709 -8.46 21.55 0.83
CA ASN A 709 -9.37 21.11 -0.21
C ASN A 709 -10.85 21.20 0.20
N THR A 710 -11.17 21.89 1.28
CA THR A 710 -12.56 22.09 1.75
C THR A 710 -13.06 23.48 1.40
N ILE A 711 -14.38 23.61 1.28
CA ILE A 711 -15.08 24.88 1.25
C ILE A 711 -15.78 25.04 2.59
N ILE A 712 -15.49 26.13 3.29
CA ILE A 712 -16.06 26.39 4.60
C ILE A 712 -17.21 27.38 4.45
N ILE A 713 -18.40 26.98 4.89
CA ILE A 713 -19.60 27.80 4.86
C ILE A 713 -20.14 27.91 6.28
N MET A 714 -20.37 29.12 6.72
CA MET A 714 -21.02 29.41 8.01
C MET A 714 -22.35 30.08 7.72
N THR A 715 -23.45 29.63 8.32
CA THR A 715 -24.74 30.30 8.18
C THR A 715 -25.08 31.06 9.45
N SER A 716 -25.75 32.21 9.31
CA SER A 716 -26.26 32.99 10.43
C SER A 716 -27.57 33.66 10.08
N ASN A 717 -28.41 33.83 11.08
CA ASN A 717 -29.65 34.63 11.00
C ASN A 717 -29.43 36.05 11.51
N ALA A 718 -28.23 36.38 11.99
CA ALA A 718 -27.87 37.73 12.46
C ALA A 718 -27.69 38.69 11.29
N THR A 719 -27.88 39.99 11.53
CA THR A 719 -27.51 41.03 10.60
C THR A 719 -26.00 41.25 10.61
N ARG A 720 -25.48 41.92 9.56
CA ARG A 720 -24.05 42.20 9.47
C ARG A 720 -23.54 43.03 10.66
N GLU A 721 -24.34 43.96 11.17
CA GLU A 721 -24.01 44.77 12.35
C GLU A 721 -23.98 43.93 13.63
N GLN A 722 -24.90 43.00 13.79
CA GLN A 722 -24.90 42.05 14.92
C GLN A 722 -23.70 41.12 14.87
N LEU A 723 -23.35 40.65 13.69
CA LEU A 723 -22.21 39.77 13.47
C LEU A 723 -20.88 40.43 13.89
N THR A 724 -20.67 41.70 13.54
CA THR A 724 -19.50 42.49 13.94
C THR A 724 -19.38 42.69 15.45
N LYS A 725 -20.48 42.62 16.18
CA LYS A 725 -20.48 42.63 17.66
C LYS A 725 -20.22 41.26 18.28
N LEU A 726 -20.63 40.21 17.63
CA LEU A 726 -20.51 38.84 18.12
C LEU A 726 -19.13 38.22 17.84
N MET A 727 -18.55 38.56 16.68
CA MET A 727 -17.29 38.02 16.23
C MET A 727 -16.16 39.03 16.28
N ARG A 728 -14.96 38.55 16.61
CA ARG A 728 -13.78 39.42 16.61
C ARG A 728 -13.44 39.88 15.19
N PRO A 729 -13.00 41.15 15.00
CA PRO A 729 -12.58 41.64 13.68
C PRO A 729 -11.51 40.77 13.01
N GLU A 730 -10.62 40.17 13.81
CA GLU A 730 -9.59 39.24 13.36
C GLU A 730 -10.20 38.03 12.63
N PHE A 731 -11.28 37.47 13.14
CA PHE A 731 -11.98 36.33 12.53
C PHE A 731 -12.65 36.76 11.21
N LEU A 732 -13.37 37.88 11.21
CA LEU A 732 -14.08 38.35 10.03
C LEU A 732 -13.13 38.70 8.87
N ASN A 733 -11.91 39.19 9.16
CA ASN A 733 -10.90 39.49 8.15
C ASN A 733 -10.28 38.24 7.49
N ARG A 734 -10.52 37.07 8.04
CA ARG A 734 -10.02 35.77 7.48
C ARG A 734 -11.03 35.10 6.56
N ILE A 735 -12.27 35.59 6.58
CA ILE A 735 -13.35 35.11 5.71
C ILE A 735 -13.21 35.76 4.33
N ASP A 736 -13.32 34.96 3.28
CA ASP A 736 -13.17 35.42 1.90
C ASP A 736 -14.32 36.37 1.51
N ASP A 737 -15.57 36.05 1.94
CA ASP A 737 -16.71 36.91 1.71
C ASP A 737 -17.84 36.72 2.72
N ILE A 738 -18.59 37.77 2.98
CA ILE A 738 -19.78 37.81 3.85
C ILE A 738 -20.98 38.17 2.98
N ILE A 739 -21.74 37.17 2.64
CA ILE A 739 -22.79 37.18 1.63
C ILE A 739 -24.16 37.31 2.31
N THR A 740 -24.96 38.32 1.91
CA THR A 740 -26.30 38.49 2.45
C THR A 740 -27.35 37.97 1.49
N PHE A 741 -28.13 37.00 1.92
CA PHE A 741 -29.27 36.42 1.18
C PHE A 741 -30.48 37.34 1.39
N HIS A 742 -31.15 37.66 0.32
CA HIS A 742 -32.38 38.47 0.39
C HIS A 742 -33.62 37.56 0.60
N PRO A 743 -34.69 38.08 1.23
CA PRO A 743 -35.95 37.38 1.31
C PRO A 743 -36.52 37.03 -0.06
N LEU A 744 -37.08 35.82 -0.21
CA LEU A 744 -37.63 35.40 -1.50
C LEU A 744 -38.91 36.17 -1.82
N THR A 745 -39.01 36.59 -3.07
CA THR A 745 -40.23 37.20 -3.62
C THR A 745 -41.27 36.13 -3.93
N LYS A 746 -42.54 36.53 -4.11
CA LYS A 746 -43.63 35.58 -4.45
C LYS A 746 -43.38 34.85 -5.76
N GLU A 747 -42.79 35.52 -6.73
CA GLU A 747 -42.43 34.95 -8.05
C GLU A 747 -41.30 33.92 -7.91
N GLU A 748 -40.32 34.15 -7.05
CA GLU A 748 -39.26 33.20 -6.76
C GLU A 748 -39.81 31.98 -6.00
N ILE A 749 -40.75 32.16 -5.09
CA ILE A 749 -41.43 31.04 -4.41
C ILE A 749 -42.16 30.14 -5.41
N LYS A 750 -42.85 30.69 -6.44
CA LYS A 750 -43.46 29.89 -7.49
C LYS A 750 -42.44 28.99 -8.20
N LYS A 751 -41.26 29.53 -8.51
CA LYS A 751 -40.17 28.75 -9.13
C LYS A 751 -39.67 27.66 -8.19
N VAL A 752 -39.56 27.94 -6.89
CA VAL A 752 -39.19 26.94 -5.86
C VAL A 752 -40.22 25.81 -5.79
N VAL A 753 -41.51 26.14 -5.81
CA VAL A 753 -42.59 25.16 -5.85
C VAL A 753 -42.49 24.28 -7.10
N GLU A 754 -42.29 24.87 -8.28
CA GLU A 754 -42.11 24.13 -9.53
C GLU A 754 -40.94 23.15 -9.45
N LEU A 755 -39.80 23.58 -8.90
CA LEU A 755 -38.61 22.78 -8.70
C LEU A 755 -38.85 21.59 -7.75
N GLN A 756 -39.60 21.83 -6.66
CA GLN A 756 -39.99 20.75 -5.74
C GLN A 756 -40.98 19.79 -6.38
N MET A 757 -41.91 20.26 -7.19
CA MET A 757 -42.86 19.42 -7.93
C MET A 757 -42.17 18.56 -8.98
N LYS A 758 -41.12 19.04 -9.64
CA LYS A 758 -40.26 18.22 -10.54
C LYS A 758 -39.57 17.09 -9.77
N ARG A 759 -39.15 17.32 -8.51
CA ARG A 759 -38.59 16.25 -7.67
C ARG A 759 -39.64 15.18 -7.33
N VAL A 760 -40.87 15.60 -7.01
CA VAL A 760 -42.01 14.69 -6.77
C VAL A 760 -42.35 13.90 -8.05
N GLN A 761 -42.36 14.54 -9.20
CA GLN A 761 -42.57 13.90 -10.50
C GLN A 761 -41.53 12.78 -10.71
N LYS A 762 -40.26 13.08 -10.53
CA LYS A 762 -39.17 12.09 -10.67
C LYS A 762 -39.31 10.89 -9.73
N MET A 763 -39.75 11.13 -8.46
CA MET A 763 -40.03 10.04 -7.54
C MET A 763 -41.19 9.14 -7.99
N LEU A 764 -42.23 9.71 -8.57
CA LEU A 764 -43.38 8.96 -9.08
C LEU A 764 -43.04 8.21 -10.36
N GLU A 765 -42.26 8.78 -11.26
CA GLU A 765 -41.77 8.12 -12.47
C GLU A 765 -40.98 6.83 -12.14
N GLN A 766 -40.18 6.82 -11.08
CA GLN A 766 -39.50 5.61 -10.60
C GLN A 766 -40.48 4.51 -10.15
N GLN A 767 -41.71 4.88 -9.77
CA GLN A 767 -42.76 3.95 -9.40
C GLN A 767 -43.71 3.62 -10.56
N GLY A 768 -43.45 4.16 -11.77
CA GLY A 768 -44.24 3.90 -12.98
C GLY A 768 -45.45 4.80 -13.14
N PHE A 769 -45.48 5.95 -12.43
CA PHE A 769 -46.55 6.94 -12.55
C PHE A 769 -46.03 8.25 -13.16
N SER A 770 -46.79 8.88 -14.06
CA SER A 770 -46.49 10.19 -14.63
C SER A 770 -47.33 11.27 -13.94
N LEU A 771 -46.69 12.31 -13.44
CA LEU A 771 -47.33 13.41 -12.73
C LEU A 771 -47.32 14.67 -13.62
N HIS A 772 -48.45 15.27 -13.82
CA HIS A 772 -48.66 16.56 -14.48
C HIS A 772 -49.38 17.53 -13.54
N TRP A 773 -49.13 18.82 -13.68
CA TRP A 773 -49.78 19.86 -12.91
C TRP A 773 -50.10 21.09 -13.78
N THR A 774 -51.10 21.88 -13.34
CA THR A 774 -51.47 23.13 -13.98
C THR A 774 -50.75 24.32 -13.30
N GLN A 775 -50.73 25.49 -13.95
CA GLN A 775 -50.21 26.71 -13.39
C GLN A 775 -50.97 27.11 -12.11
N GLU A 776 -52.28 26.85 -12.03
CA GLU A 776 -53.08 27.08 -10.84
C GLU A 776 -52.61 26.27 -9.66
N THR A 777 -52.14 25.03 -9.86
CA THR A 777 -51.57 24.19 -8.83
C THR A 777 -50.32 24.85 -8.22
N ILE A 778 -49.45 25.43 -9.08
CA ILE A 778 -48.23 26.11 -8.63
C ILE A 778 -48.60 27.37 -7.85
N ASP A 779 -49.54 28.16 -8.35
CA ASP A 779 -49.97 29.40 -7.68
C ASP A 779 -50.61 29.13 -6.31
N ASP A 780 -51.47 28.12 -6.23
CA ASP A 780 -52.09 27.71 -4.96
C ASP A 780 -51.06 27.21 -3.93
N LEU A 781 -50.15 26.37 -4.35
CA LEU A 781 -49.06 25.88 -3.49
C LEU A 781 -48.08 26.98 -3.06
N ALA A 782 -47.83 27.96 -3.93
CA ALA A 782 -47.02 29.12 -3.61
C ALA A 782 -47.74 29.99 -2.58
N ASP A 783 -49.03 30.24 -2.73
CA ASP A 783 -49.80 31.02 -1.76
C ASP A 783 -49.91 30.34 -0.40
N LEU A 784 -50.05 29.03 -0.35
CA LEU A 784 -50.08 28.25 0.89
C LEU A 784 -48.70 28.11 1.53
N GLY A 785 -47.64 28.11 0.72
CA GLY A 785 -46.27 27.95 1.18
C GLY A 785 -45.48 29.28 1.32
N TYR A 786 -46.09 30.45 1.10
CA TYR A 786 -45.42 31.74 1.26
C TYR A 786 -45.57 32.25 2.69
N ASP A 787 -44.42 32.50 3.30
CA ASP A 787 -44.35 33.19 4.60
C ASP A 787 -43.16 34.15 4.57
N PRO A 788 -43.38 35.45 4.83
CA PRO A 788 -42.33 36.46 4.81
C PRO A 788 -41.17 36.18 5.78
N ASP A 789 -41.47 35.53 6.92
CA ASP A 789 -40.48 35.28 7.99
C ASP A 789 -39.78 33.95 7.84
N PHE A 790 -40.46 32.95 7.24
CA PHE A 790 -39.94 31.59 7.09
C PHE A 790 -39.55 31.23 5.65
N GLY A 791 -39.70 32.15 4.70
CA GLY A 791 -39.30 31.97 3.29
C GLY A 791 -39.97 30.77 2.63
N ALA A 792 -39.18 29.95 1.96
CA ALA A 792 -39.63 28.75 1.25
C ALA A 792 -39.80 27.49 2.16
N ARG A 793 -39.53 27.56 3.43
CA ARG A 793 -39.64 26.39 4.35
C ARG A 793 -41.05 25.80 4.41
N PRO A 794 -42.16 26.61 4.46
CA PRO A 794 -43.53 26.10 4.47
C PRO A 794 -43.94 25.42 3.15
N VAL A 795 -43.30 25.73 2.00
CA VAL A 795 -43.57 25.14 0.68
C VAL A 795 -43.48 23.60 0.72
N LYS A 796 -42.42 23.07 1.34
CA LYS A 796 -42.25 21.61 1.45
C LYS A 796 -43.40 20.96 2.21
N ARG A 797 -43.88 21.63 3.28
CA ARG A 797 -45.02 21.16 4.06
C ARG A 797 -46.30 21.23 3.27
N ALA A 798 -46.54 22.32 2.54
CA ALA A 798 -47.71 22.45 1.66
C ALA A 798 -47.75 21.35 0.59
N ILE A 799 -46.62 21.04 -0.06
CA ILE A 799 -46.55 19.93 -1.02
C ILE A 799 -46.79 18.58 -0.33
N GLN A 800 -46.26 18.37 0.86
CA GLN A 800 -46.53 17.14 1.61
C GLN A 800 -48.01 16.98 1.96
N ASP A 801 -48.61 18.01 2.47
CA ASP A 801 -50.01 17.93 2.99
C ASP A 801 -51.02 17.88 1.84
N TYR A 802 -50.86 18.63 0.78
CA TYR A 802 -51.83 18.77 -0.30
C TYR A 802 -51.55 17.93 -1.55
N VAL A 803 -50.30 17.45 -1.71
CA VAL A 803 -49.96 16.65 -2.90
C VAL A 803 -49.57 15.23 -2.51
N LEU A 804 -48.52 15.06 -1.69
CA LEU A 804 -47.98 13.72 -1.38
C LEU A 804 -48.95 12.84 -0.59
N ASN A 805 -49.63 13.41 0.41
CA ASN A 805 -50.59 12.65 1.24
C ASN A 805 -51.79 12.17 0.38
N GLU A 806 -52.28 13.03 -0.54
CA GLU A 806 -53.39 12.66 -1.40
C GLU A 806 -52.97 11.60 -2.43
N LEU A 807 -51.81 11.78 -3.06
CA LEU A 807 -51.28 10.81 -4.04
C LEU A 807 -51.00 9.46 -3.36
N SER A 808 -50.38 9.46 -2.19
CA SER A 808 -50.08 8.23 -1.45
C SER A 808 -51.36 7.45 -1.15
N ARG A 809 -52.42 8.14 -0.70
CA ARG A 809 -53.72 7.50 -0.44
C ARG A 809 -54.31 6.89 -1.69
N LYS A 810 -54.31 7.63 -2.81
CA LYS A 810 -54.88 7.15 -4.11
C LYS A 810 -54.08 5.96 -4.66
N ILE A 811 -52.75 5.95 -4.48
CA ILE A 811 -51.87 4.84 -4.88
C ILE A 811 -52.22 3.58 -4.05
N LEU A 812 -52.32 3.71 -2.73
CA LEU A 812 -52.63 2.59 -1.84
C LEU A 812 -54.04 2.03 -2.05
N GLU A 813 -55.02 2.91 -2.43
CA GLU A 813 -56.38 2.49 -2.75
C GLU A 813 -56.52 1.85 -4.16
N GLY A 814 -55.41 1.85 -4.97
CA GLY A 814 -55.46 1.35 -6.33
C GLY A 814 -56.32 2.19 -7.29
N LYS A 815 -56.65 3.43 -6.92
CA LYS A 815 -57.54 4.33 -7.65
C LYS A 815 -56.77 5.32 -8.57
N ILE A 816 -55.47 5.14 -8.73
CA ILE A 816 -54.62 6.04 -9.50
C ILE A 816 -54.33 5.44 -10.87
N GLY A 817 -54.51 6.23 -11.93
CA GLY A 817 -54.12 5.86 -13.28
C GLY A 817 -52.60 6.04 -13.49
N LYS A 818 -52.06 5.52 -14.58
CA LYS A 818 -50.62 5.72 -14.92
C LYS A 818 -50.27 7.18 -15.10
N GLU A 819 -51.20 8.02 -15.47
CA GLU A 819 -51.07 9.47 -15.64
C GLU A 819 -51.94 10.18 -14.62
N VAL A 820 -51.38 11.08 -13.88
CA VAL A 820 -52.04 11.87 -12.83
C VAL A 820 -51.87 13.34 -13.12
N THR A 821 -52.95 14.06 -13.23
CA THR A 821 -52.96 15.51 -13.40
C THR A 821 -53.51 16.18 -12.13
N LEU A 822 -52.71 17.06 -11.56
CA LEU A 822 -53.17 17.89 -10.44
C LEU A 822 -53.75 19.18 -10.98
N GLY A 823 -54.96 19.47 -10.57
CA GLY A 823 -55.65 20.74 -10.83
C GLY A 823 -55.60 21.68 -9.65
N LYS A 824 -56.56 22.52 -9.49
CA LYS A 824 -56.71 23.49 -8.44
C LYS A 824 -56.74 22.83 -7.04
N ILE A 825 -55.89 23.30 -6.15
CA ILE A 825 -55.72 22.71 -4.80
C ILE A 825 -56.64 23.37 -3.78
N LYS A 826 -56.91 24.71 -3.96
CA LYS A 826 -57.95 25.41 -3.16
C LYS A 826 -59.31 25.23 -3.82
N GLY A 827 -60.17 24.41 -3.19
CA GLY A 827 -61.56 24.25 -3.58
C GLY A 827 -62.41 25.38 -3.06
#